data_e20c0d6a556cecccb223c2a72e89204e
#
_entry.id   e20c0d6a556cecccb223c2a72e89204e
#
_cell.length_a   1.000
_cell.length_b   1.000
_cell.length_c   1.000
_cell.angle_alpha   90.00
_cell.angle_beta   90.00
_cell.angle_gamma   90.00
#
_symmetry.space_group_name_H-M   'P 1'
#
loop_
_entity.id
_entity.type
_entity.pdbx_description
1 polymer ?
#
loop_
_entity_poly.entity_id
_entity_poly.type
_entity_poly.pdbx_seq_one_letter_code
_entity_poly.pdbx_strand_id
1 'polypeptide(L)'
;MVGQQRIMERSLPALYPGSKYGYRMPIGLMSIIDGCDPETLRAYYRKWYRPDNQAIIIVGDIDVDHIEAQIKKLFSGIKVPANAAKVIPELVPDNDTAIYVVDKDKEQNYDVAMISMKHDATPDSLKGSLNYFATSYVQSAIASMLSSRLGEKSLEADCPYLQAGCDNGSYLVSRTKDAFSLTAVAKPGKMLEAYAAVLREAKRAKDFGFTATEYVRYKEDFMSGLDKMYSNRDKMKNEQFTSQYVDHFISNEPIPSVEDEYQIYKMLVPSIPVEAINAYAKELICETDTNFVTLLMMRDAEGAVYPTQQQLADVVKQVRGEKLEAYVDNVKQEPLMTELPKAGKIKKTTENKLFGYKMLTLSNGAKVVLKKTDFKNDEVQFAATANGGTSAFGTKDLNEVKMMGALMNSSGLRGFTNNDLEKILAGKIASCGFSVSKYRHGLAGGSTPKDLETLMQLIYLKLTNLTKDEKAVNNLINNQVTALANRSNNPQAVFQDSLTSTLYPGNPVFRTMTVDEVKSVNYDRALELGKQLFGNAKDYTFFFVGNFDEAKILPLIEQYIASLPSNGKKFKNVETLPVKGEVVNKFTKAMENPQDVAVEIWCSEAPYTLRNSVLADIAARVINMDYNRNIREKLSAAYYAGADAMESVKLDGKTMRVGFTGNAMMNPDKSKDAIPYFYSGLKDAMEQPNLDDLQKVKEILLKQADVNCKQNGYWMGVISEYLLYGIDTHTNYKKEVSSVDAKAVSDFLKNVVMKDGNHVEVIMHATKAGEAK
;
A
#
# COMPACT_ATOMS: atom_id res chain seq x y z
N MET A 1 -0.35 2.93 20.33
CA MET A 1 -1.62 3.45 19.80
C MET A 1 -1.34 4.82 19.19
N VAL A 2 -1.66 5.02 17.91
CA VAL A 2 -1.41 6.30 17.22
C VAL A 2 -2.48 7.34 17.56
N GLY A 3 -2.19 8.62 17.37
CA GLY A 3 -3.08 9.73 17.75
C GLY A 3 -4.50 9.59 17.22
N GLN A 4 -4.67 9.24 15.95
CA GLN A 4 -5.98 9.01 15.33
C GLN A 4 -6.80 7.94 16.04
N GLN A 5 -6.17 6.84 16.48
CA GLN A 5 -6.86 5.78 17.19
C GLN A 5 -7.33 6.23 18.58
N ARG A 6 -6.52 7.02 19.29
CA ARG A 6 -6.92 7.59 20.59
C ARG A 6 -8.09 8.57 20.46
N ILE A 7 -8.08 9.41 19.41
CA ILE A 7 -9.22 10.29 19.10
C ILE A 7 -10.47 9.45 18.85
N MET A 8 -10.37 8.42 18.00
CA MET A 8 -11.51 7.57 17.69
C MET A 8 -12.09 6.92 18.96
N GLU A 9 -11.25 6.34 19.82
CA GLU A 9 -11.70 5.71 21.07
C GLU A 9 -12.43 6.68 22.00
N ARG A 10 -11.89 7.89 22.19
CA ARG A 10 -12.53 8.92 23.02
C ARG A 10 -13.85 9.41 22.43
N SER A 11 -13.99 9.37 21.11
CA SER A 11 -15.16 9.87 20.38
C SER A 11 -16.29 8.83 20.29
N LEU A 12 -16.01 7.52 20.42
CA LEU A 12 -17.01 6.46 20.27
C LEU A 12 -18.28 6.65 21.11
N PRO A 13 -18.23 7.06 22.38
CA PRO A 13 -19.45 7.25 23.17
C PRO A 13 -20.41 8.30 22.57
N ALA A 14 -19.88 9.33 21.93
CA ALA A 14 -20.67 10.37 21.27
C ALA A 14 -21.14 9.92 19.86
N LEU A 15 -20.32 9.12 19.16
CA LEU A 15 -20.64 8.61 17.82
C LEU A 15 -21.67 7.47 17.84
N TYR A 16 -21.75 6.74 18.96
CA TYR A 16 -22.68 5.61 19.15
C TYR A 16 -23.57 5.79 20.38
N PRO A 17 -24.37 6.89 20.44
CA PRO A 17 -25.27 7.08 21.59
C PRO A 17 -26.26 5.93 21.68
N GLY A 18 -26.40 5.36 22.89
CA GLY A 18 -27.31 4.27 23.15
C GLY A 18 -26.90 2.89 22.65
N SER A 19 -25.69 2.72 22.10
CA SER A 19 -25.17 1.43 21.64
C SER A 19 -23.92 1.01 22.40
N LYS A 20 -23.72 -0.32 22.54
CA LYS A 20 -22.51 -0.87 23.16
C LYS A 20 -21.25 -0.60 22.35
N TYR A 21 -21.33 -0.32 21.06
CA TYR A 21 -20.20 0.11 20.25
C TYR A 21 -19.50 1.35 20.82
N GLY A 22 -20.22 2.20 21.55
CA GLY A 22 -19.66 3.41 22.17
C GLY A 22 -18.68 3.17 23.31
N TYR A 23 -18.68 1.99 23.96
CA TYR A 23 -17.88 1.76 25.17
C TYR A 23 -17.31 0.33 25.31
N ARG A 24 -17.48 -0.53 24.29
CA ARG A 24 -16.96 -1.92 24.32
C ARG A 24 -15.94 -2.18 23.22
N MET A 25 -14.82 -1.47 23.30
CA MET A 25 -13.70 -1.76 22.42
C MET A 25 -13.10 -3.14 22.70
N PRO A 26 -12.75 -3.93 21.65
CA PRO A 26 -12.22 -5.28 21.81
C PRO A 26 -10.94 -5.37 22.65
N ILE A 27 -10.12 -4.31 22.67
CA ILE A 27 -8.88 -4.25 23.44
C ILE A 27 -9.15 -4.32 24.96
N GLY A 28 -10.36 -3.94 25.42
CA GLY A 28 -10.75 -3.92 26.81
C GLY A 28 -10.14 -2.77 27.62
N LEU A 29 -10.37 -2.80 28.93
CA LEU A 29 -9.86 -1.82 29.88
C LEU A 29 -8.90 -2.52 30.85
N MET A 30 -7.76 -1.91 31.13
CA MET A 30 -6.76 -2.46 32.06
C MET A 30 -7.39 -2.77 33.44
N SER A 31 -8.25 -1.89 33.94
CA SER A 31 -8.97 -2.11 35.21
C SER A 31 -9.84 -3.37 35.23
N ILE A 32 -10.35 -3.78 34.07
CA ILE A 32 -11.10 -5.04 33.90
C ILE A 32 -10.14 -6.22 33.76
N ILE A 33 -9.09 -6.06 32.94
CA ILE A 33 -8.10 -7.12 32.69
C ILE A 33 -7.39 -7.52 33.99
N ASP A 34 -6.94 -6.54 34.77
CA ASP A 34 -6.22 -6.77 36.03
C ASP A 34 -7.11 -7.36 37.13
N GLY A 35 -8.41 -7.05 37.12
CA GLY A 35 -9.36 -7.47 38.16
C GLY A 35 -10.32 -8.60 37.76
N CYS A 36 -10.21 -9.13 36.52
CA CYS A 36 -11.15 -10.11 36.00
C CYS A 36 -10.95 -11.50 36.69
N ASP A 37 -12.03 -12.02 37.25
CA ASP A 37 -12.04 -13.39 37.76
C ASP A 37 -11.91 -14.39 36.59
N PRO A 38 -10.96 -15.38 36.69
CA PRO A 38 -10.80 -16.44 35.70
C PRO A 38 -12.08 -17.22 35.35
N GLU A 39 -13.00 -17.40 36.32
CA GLU A 39 -14.28 -18.07 36.05
C GLU A 39 -15.20 -17.23 35.17
N THR A 40 -15.15 -15.92 35.25
CA THR A 40 -15.86 -15.02 34.31
C THR A 40 -15.37 -15.22 32.89
N LEU A 41 -14.06 -15.34 32.66
CA LEU A 41 -13.50 -15.65 31.35
C LEU A 41 -13.90 -17.04 30.85
N ARG A 42 -13.84 -18.06 31.71
CA ARG A 42 -14.30 -19.42 31.38
C ARG A 42 -15.79 -19.47 31.06
N ALA A 43 -16.62 -18.75 31.83
CA ALA A 43 -18.07 -18.63 31.56
C ALA A 43 -18.34 -17.97 30.20
N TYR A 44 -17.60 -16.92 29.87
CA TYR A 44 -17.67 -16.27 28.55
C TYR A 44 -17.28 -17.23 27.42
N TYR A 45 -16.15 -17.93 27.59
CA TYR A 45 -15.69 -18.93 26.63
C TYR A 45 -16.74 -20.02 26.41
N ARG A 46 -17.25 -20.66 27.46
CA ARG A 46 -18.29 -21.70 27.38
C ARG A 46 -19.59 -21.20 26.76
N LYS A 47 -19.92 -19.94 26.97
CA LYS A 47 -21.14 -19.31 26.42
C LYS A 47 -21.06 -19.09 24.93
N TRP A 48 -19.90 -18.65 24.39
CA TRP A 48 -19.81 -18.15 23.02
C TRP A 48 -18.98 -19.02 22.07
N TYR A 49 -17.96 -19.74 22.57
CA TYR A 49 -17.11 -20.61 21.75
C TYR A 49 -17.75 -22.01 21.64
N ARG A 50 -18.79 -22.08 20.82
CA ARG A 50 -19.62 -23.28 20.63
C ARG A 50 -19.69 -23.63 19.13
N PRO A 51 -19.92 -24.91 18.78
CA PRO A 51 -19.97 -25.35 17.38
C PRO A 51 -21.00 -24.61 16.52
N ASP A 52 -22.14 -24.22 17.12
CA ASP A 52 -23.20 -23.47 16.44
C ASP A 52 -22.86 -22.00 16.14
N ASN A 53 -21.77 -21.49 16.71
CA ASN A 53 -21.23 -20.15 16.45
C ASN A 53 -19.90 -20.18 15.68
N GLN A 54 -19.47 -21.34 15.18
CA GLN A 54 -18.17 -21.52 14.53
C GLN A 54 -18.34 -22.17 13.16
N ALA A 55 -17.48 -21.80 12.23
CA ALA A 55 -17.33 -22.47 10.95
C ALA A 55 -15.91 -23.01 10.79
N ILE A 56 -15.79 -24.12 10.09
CA ILE A 56 -14.50 -24.65 9.63
C ILE A 56 -14.47 -24.45 8.12
N ILE A 57 -13.55 -23.64 7.64
CA ILE A 57 -13.36 -23.31 6.22
C ILE A 57 -12.01 -23.83 5.79
N ILE A 58 -12.00 -24.75 4.84
CA ILE A 58 -10.79 -25.36 4.29
C ILE A 58 -10.84 -25.21 2.77
N VAL A 59 -9.85 -24.53 2.20
CA VAL A 59 -9.74 -24.28 0.77
C VAL A 59 -8.37 -24.72 0.28
N GLY A 60 -8.32 -25.60 -0.72
CA GLY A 60 -7.07 -26.09 -1.26
C GLY A 60 -7.24 -27.34 -2.13
N ASP A 61 -6.13 -27.94 -2.53
CA ASP A 61 -6.08 -29.23 -3.20
C ASP A 61 -6.28 -30.33 -2.16
N ILE A 62 -7.54 -30.67 -1.88
CA ILE A 62 -7.96 -31.61 -0.84
C ILE A 62 -8.96 -32.64 -1.37
N ASP A 63 -8.96 -33.80 -0.75
CA ASP A 63 -10.06 -34.77 -0.87
C ASP A 63 -11.18 -34.32 0.10
N VAL A 64 -12.27 -33.79 -0.48
CA VAL A 64 -13.40 -33.22 0.27
C VAL A 64 -14.08 -34.27 1.15
N ASP A 65 -14.31 -35.48 0.63
CA ASP A 65 -15.01 -36.55 1.35
C ASP A 65 -14.16 -37.02 2.55
N HIS A 66 -12.85 -37.13 2.35
CA HIS A 66 -11.92 -37.48 3.41
C HIS A 66 -11.90 -36.41 4.52
N ILE A 67 -11.77 -35.14 4.15
CA ILE A 67 -11.74 -34.02 5.12
C ILE A 67 -13.07 -33.92 5.85
N GLU A 68 -14.22 -34.04 5.16
CA GLU A 68 -15.53 -34.05 5.79
C GLU A 68 -15.65 -35.18 6.82
N ALA A 69 -15.22 -36.38 6.48
CA ALA A 69 -15.20 -37.52 7.40
C ALA A 69 -14.32 -37.26 8.64
N GLN A 70 -13.14 -36.63 8.48
CA GLN A 70 -12.28 -36.25 9.59
C GLN A 70 -12.93 -35.18 10.49
N ILE A 71 -13.55 -34.15 9.88
CA ILE A 71 -14.28 -33.11 10.63
C ILE A 71 -15.39 -33.74 11.46
N LYS A 72 -16.23 -34.59 10.86
CA LYS A 72 -17.28 -35.32 11.56
C LYS A 72 -16.72 -36.16 12.71
N LYS A 73 -15.66 -36.92 12.48
CA LYS A 73 -15.03 -37.75 13.49
C LYS A 73 -14.49 -36.94 14.68
N LEU A 74 -13.86 -35.79 14.41
CA LEU A 74 -13.19 -34.99 15.46
C LEU A 74 -14.18 -34.11 16.25
N PHE A 75 -15.20 -33.55 15.59
CA PHE A 75 -16.03 -32.48 16.17
C PHE A 75 -17.45 -32.92 16.52
N SER A 76 -17.99 -34.04 16.01
CA SER A 76 -19.37 -34.50 16.33
C SER A 76 -19.61 -34.79 17.81
N GLY A 77 -18.56 -35.03 18.59
CA GLY A 77 -18.65 -35.24 20.04
C GLY A 77 -18.91 -33.96 20.84
N ILE A 78 -18.72 -32.78 20.26
CA ILE A 78 -18.89 -31.50 20.93
C ILE A 78 -20.38 -31.13 20.87
N LYS A 79 -21.00 -31.01 22.03
CA LYS A 79 -22.45 -30.76 22.15
C LYS A 79 -22.73 -29.26 22.32
N VAL A 80 -23.74 -28.79 21.63
CA VAL A 80 -24.33 -27.47 21.88
C VAL A 80 -25.22 -27.54 23.12
N PRO A 81 -25.11 -26.62 24.10
CA PRO A 81 -26.00 -26.57 25.24
C PRO A 81 -27.47 -26.40 24.83
N ALA A 82 -28.43 -27.10 25.50
CA ALA A 82 -29.83 -27.05 25.14
C ALA A 82 -30.42 -25.61 25.14
N ASN A 83 -29.94 -24.76 26.04
CA ASN A 83 -30.36 -23.35 26.16
C ASN A 83 -29.22 -22.39 25.70
N ALA A 84 -28.59 -22.69 24.57
CA ALA A 84 -27.51 -21.87 24.04
C ALA A 84 -27.93 -20.42 23.78
N ALA A 85 -27.18 -19.46 24.28
CA ALA A 85 -27.49 -18.05 24.07
C ALA A 85 -27.38 -17.69 22.57
N LYS A 86 -28.38 -16.99 22.06
CA LYS A 86 -28.34 -16.51 20.68
C LYS A 86 -27.40 -15.33 20.54
N VAL A 87 -26.64 -15.28 19.43
CA VAL A 87 -25.91 -14.10 19.03
C VAL A 87 -26.91 -13.10 18.45
N ILE A 88 -27.03 -11.95 19.10
CA ILE A 88 -27.91 -10.86 18.65
C ILE A 88 -27.00 -9.71 18.27
N PRO A 89 -27.02 -9.27 16.98
CA PRO A 89 -26.25 -8.09 16.56
C PRO A 89 -26.64 -6.87 17.38
N GLU A 90 -25.66 -6.09 17.80
CA GLU A 90 -25.90 -4.84 18.53
C GLU A 90 -26.45 -3.78 17.57
N LEU A 91 -27.55 -3.15 17.95
CA LEU A 91 -28.17 -2.12 17.15
C LEU A 91 -27.47 -0.77 17.34
N VAL A 92 -27.42 0.00 16.27
CA VAL A 92 -27.02 1.41 16.27
C VAL A 92 -28.25 2.25 16.02
N PRO A 93 -28.76 2.96 17.04
CA PRO A 93 -29.94 3.79 16.89
C PRO A 93 -29.75 4.93 15.90
N ASP A 94 -30.84 5.40 15.32
CA ASP A 94 -30.88 6.66 14.61
C ASP A 94 -30.66 7.82 15.59
N ASN A 95 -30.14 8.93 15.09
CA ASN A 95 -30.11 10.19 15.79
C ASN A 95 -31.03 11.20 15.11
N ASP A 96 -31.93 11.81 15.88
CA ASP A 96 -32.89 12.81 15.36
C ASP A 96 -32.22 14.18 15.10
N THR A 97 -31.14 14.46 15.80
CA THR A 97 -30.33 15.68 15.69
C THR A 97 -28.91 15.35 15.26
N ALA A 98 -28.30 16.22 14.48
CA ALA A 98 -26.93 16.03 14.03
C ALA A 98 -25.92 15.92 15.20
N ILE A 99 -24.99 14.99 15.08
CA ILE A 99 -23.91 14.77 16.04
C ILE A 99 -22.64 15.45 15.51
N TYR A 100 -22.06 16.34 16.32
CA TYR A 100 -20.81 16.98 16.01
C TYR A 100 -19.79 16.67 17.10
N VAL A 101 -18.68 16.05 16.73
CA VAL A 101 -17.55 15.70 17.62
C VAL A 101 -16.30 16.41 17.11
N VAL A 102 -15.62 17.11 17.99
CA VAL A 102 -14.31 17.72 17.72
C VAL A 102 -13.36 17.21 18.78
N ASP A 103 -12.37 16.42 18.36
CA ASP A 103 -11.33 15.91 19.27
C ASP A 103 -9.95 16.10 18.65
N LYS A 104 -8.91 16.07 19.49
CA LYS A 104 -7.54 16.41 19.10
C LYS A 104 -6.50 15.57 19.83
N ASP A 105 -5.35 15.41 19.18
CA ASP A 105 -4.23 14.67 19.75
C ASP A 105 -2.89 15.25 19.27
N LYS A 106 -1.88 15.27 20.14
CA LYS A 106 -0.54 15.81 19.83
C LYS A 106 0.20 15.03 18.76
N GLU A 107 -0.08 13.73 18.65
CA GLU A 107 0.51 12.86 17.65
C GLU A 107 -0.36 12.68 16.40
N GLN A 108 -1.45 13.44 16.30
CA GLN A 108 -2.23 13.55 15.07
C GLN A 108 -1.44 14.34 14.02
N ASN A 109 -1.25 13.76 12.84
CA ASN A 109 -0.41 14.37 11.79
C ASN A 109 -1.17 15.32 10.89
N TYR A 110 -2.47 15.11 10.71
CA TYR A 110 -3.33 15.87 9.81
C TYR A 110 -4.64 16.21 10.47
N ASP A 111 -5.19 17.36 10.08
CA ASP A 111 -6.56 17.73 10.45
C ASP A 111 -7.53 17.04 9.49
N VAL A 112 -8.39 16.15 10.00
CA VAL A 112 -9.29 15.32 9.20
C VAL A 112 -10.73 15.56 9.61
N ALA A 113 -11.60 15.80 8.63
CA ALA A 113 -13.04 15.80 8.78
C ALA A 113 -13.62 14.48 8.24
N MET A 114 -14.40 13.80 9.05
CA MET A 114 -15.27 12.68 8.65
C MET A 114 -16.72 13.12 8.82
N ILE A 115 -17.51 12.94 7.78
CA ILE A 115 -18.95 13.21 7.75
C ILE A 115 -19.63 11.93 7.36
N SER A 116 -20.54 11.43 8.18
CA SER A 116 -21.27 10.19 7.92
C SER A 116 -22.77 10.46 7.91
N MET A 117 -23.41 10.05 6.84
CA MET A 117 -24.88 10.08 6.66
C MET A 117 -25.36 8.65 6.82
N LYS A 118 -25.84 8.29 8.04
CA LYS A 118 -26.19 6.91 8.39
C LYS A 118 -27.47 6.48 7.67
N HIS A 119 -27.48 5.23 7.28
CA HIS A 119 -28.66 4.52 6.79
C HIS A 119 -28.63 3.06 7.27
N ASP A 120 -29.75 2.35 7.11
CA ASP A 120 -29.79 0.97 7.54
C ASP A 120 -28.92 0.08 6.64
N ALA A 121 -28.22 -0.86 7.25
CA ALA A 121 -27.53 -1.91 6.52
C ALA A 121 -28.55 -2.81 5.81
N THR A 122 -28.17 -3.37 4.66
CA THR A 122 -29.05 -4.27 3.92
C THR A 122 -29.39 -5.52 4.77
N PRO A 123 -30.68 -5.82 5.00
CA PRO A 123 -31.07 -7.00 5.75
C PRO A 123 -30.53 -8.29 5.11
N ASP A 124 -30.08 -9.24 5.93
CA ASP A 124 -29.52 -10.51 5.47
C ASP A 124 -30.44 -11.28 4.52
N SER A 125 -31.76 -11.16 4.70
CA SER A 125 -32.77 -11.79 3.85
C SER A 125 -32.82 -11.26 2.41
N LEU A 126 -32.28 -10.08 2.16
CA LEU A 126 -32.21 -9.43 0.84
C LEU A 126 -30.88 -9.62 0.14
N LYS A 127 -29.83 -10.01 0.88
CA LYS A 127 -28.53 -10.31 0.32
C LYS A 127 -28.60 -11.49 -0.65
N GLY A 128 -27.83 -11.44 -1.73
CA GLY A 128 -27.86 -12.45 -2.80
C GLY A 128 -29.00 -12.32 -3.81
N SER A 129 -29.90 -11.33 -3.65
CA SER A 129 -30.87 -10.98 -4.69
C SER A 129 -30.23 -10.14 -5.81
N LEU A 130 -30.83 -10.15 -7.01
CA LEU A 130 -30.38 -9.26 -8.10
C LEU A 130 -30.44 -7.78 -7.70
N ASN A 131 -31.42 -7.42 -6.87
CA ASN A 131 -31.55 -6.06 -6.37
C ASN A 131 -30.37 -5.68 -5.45
N TYR A 132 -29.84 -6.61 -4.66
CA TYR A 132 -28.66 -6.40 -3.83
C TYR A 132 -27.43 -6.05 -4.69
N PHE A 133 -27.16 -6.82 -5.75
CA PHE A 133 -26.07 -6.55 -6.68
C PHE A 133 -26.25 -5.20 -7.41
N ALA A 134 -27.48 -4.90 -7.83
CA ALA A 134 -27.79 -3.62 -8.48
C ALA A 134 -27.57 -2.44 -7.52
N THR A 135 -28.04 -2.53 -6.27
CA THR A 135 -27.88 -1.49 -5.26
C THR A 135 -26.41 -1.28 -4.90
N SER A 136 -25.66 -2.36 -4.69
CA SER A 136 -24.21 -2.29 -4.41
C SER A 136 -23.44 -1.61 -5.55
N TYR A 137 -23.77 -1.94 -6.80
CA TYR A 137 -23.19 -1.26 -7.97
C TYR A 137 -23.53 0.23 -8.00
N VAL A 138 -24.79 0.62 -7.76
CA VAL A 138 -25.23 2.02 -7.74
C VAL A 138 -24.52 2.82 -6.65
N GLN A 139 -24.43 2.27 -5.44
CA GLN A 139 -23.73 2.89 -4.31
C GLN A 139 -22.24 3.09 -4.62
N SER A 140 -21.59 2.07 -5.17
CA SER A 140 -20.19 2.16 -5.60
C SER A 140 -19.98 3.21 -6.72
N ALA A 141 -20.92 3.30 -7.68
CA ALA A 141 -20.86 4.29 -8.75
C ALA A 141 -20.93 5.72 -8.20
N ILE A 142 -21.86 6.00 -7.27
CA ILE A 142 -22.01 7.32 -6.64
C ILE A 142 -20.75 7.69 -5.88
N ALA A 143 -20.22 6.78 -5.05
CA ALA A 143 -19.03 7.03 -4.26
C ALA A 143 -17.79 7.27 -5.16
N SER A 144 -17.61 6.48 -6.19
CA SER A 144 -16.48 6.62 -7.12
C SER A 144 -16.53 7.91 -7.92
N MET A 145 -17.68 8.26 -8.51
CA MET A 145 -17.82 9.49 -9.30
C MET A 145 -17.68 10.75 -8.43
N LEU A 146 -18.24 10.75 -7.20
CA LEU A 146 -18.07 11.87 -6.30
C LEU A 146 -16.62 11.99 -5.80
N SER A 147 -15.95 10.87 -5.51
CA SER A 147 -14.52 10.87 -5.15
C SER A 147 -13.66 11.43 -6.28
N SER A 148 -13.99 11.13 -7.55
CA SER A 148 -13.30 11.70 -8.71
C SER A 148 -13.45 13.22 -8.78
N ARG A 149 -14.66 13.76 -8.55
CA ARG A 149 -14.89 15.23 -8.48
C ARG A 149 -14.10 15.88 -7.34
N LEU A 150 -14.08 15.25 -6.16
CA LEU A 150 -13.32 15.74 -5.01
C LEU A 150 -11.81 15.71 -5.30
N GLY A 151 -11.32 14.69 -5.98
CA GLY A 151 -9.94 14.57 -6.45
C GLY A 151 -9.59 15.68 -7.45
N GLU A 152 -10.42 15.91 -8.46
CA GLU A 152 -10.24 16.99 -9.44
C GLU A 152 -10.19 18.37 -8.77
N LYS A 153 -11.11 18.62 -7.82
CA LYS A 153 -11.12 19.86 -7.04
C LYS A 153 -9.86 20.04 -6.19
N SER A 154 -9.23 18.98 -5.71
CA SER A 154 -7.98 19.05 -4.95
C SER A 154 -6.82 19.70 -5.70
N LEU A 155 -6.90 19.73 -7.04
CA LEU A 155 -5.91 20.33 -7.92
C LEU A 155 -6.10 21.84 -8.12
N GLU A 156 -7.21 22.41 -7.64
CA GLU A 156 -7.44 23.86 -7.70
C GLU A 156 -6.57 24.59 -6.69
N ALA A 157 -6.05 25.75 -7.05
CA ALA A 157 -5.10 26.51 -6.23
C ALA A 157 -5.70 26.95 -4.87
N ASP A 158 -6.99 27.27 -4.86
CA ASP A 158 -7.75 27.72 -3.69
C ASP A 158 -8.42 26.59 -2.92
N CYS A 159 -8.26 25.34 -3.35
CA CYS A 159 -8.83 24.19 -2.65
C CYS A 159 -8.37 24.14 -1.19
N PRO A 160 -9.31 24.05 -0.22
CA PRO A 160 -8.96 24.10 1.21
C PRO A 160 -8.49 22.77 1.79
N TYR A 161 -8.52 21.68 1.03
CA TYR A 161 -8.05 20.36 1.46
C TYR A 161 -6.89 19.85 0.58
N LEU A 162 -6.13 18.92 1.12
CA LEU A 162 -5.04 18.23 0.44
C LEU A 162 -5.57 17.06 -0.38
N GLN A 163 -6.52 16.34 0.19
CA GLN A 163 -7.24 15.24 -0.44
C GLN A 163 -8.62 15.10 0.20
N ALA A 164 -9.57 14.59 -0.57
CA ALA A 164 -10.90 14.23 -0.09
C ALA A 164 -11.45 13.06 -0.92
N GLY A 165 -12.41 12.35 -0.35
CA GLY A 165 -13.09 11.26 -1.02
C GLY A 165 -14.36 10.90 -0.28
N CYS A 166 -15.11 9.93 -0.82
CA CYS A 166 -16.29 9.38 -0.18
C CYS A 166 -16.35 7.86 -0.39
N ASP A 167 -17.08 7.22 0.49
CA ASP A 167 -17.39 5.79 0.43
C ASP A 167 -18.80 5.54 0.94
N ASN A 168 -19.33 4.37 0.65
CA ASN A 168 -20.55 3.85 1.26
C ASN A 168 -20.28 2.46 1.80
N GLY A 169 -20.56 2.24 3.08
CA GLY A 169 -20.29 0.99 3.76
C GLY A 169 -20.67 1.05 5.23
N SER A 170 -20.16 0.12 6.02
CA SER A 170 -20.45 0.06 7.45
C SER A 170 -20.15 1.36 8.18
N TYR A 171 -21.10 1.86 8.98
CA TYR A 171 -20.86 3.01 9.84
C TYR A 171 -19.82 2.67 10.90
N LEU A 172 -18.58 3.15 10.66
CA LEU A 172 -17.38 2.85 11.45
C LEU A 172 -17.15 1.33 11.61
N VAL A 173 -17.51 0.76 12.77
CA VAL A 173 -17.36 -0.67 13.09
C VAL A 173 -18.70 -1.40 13.26
N SER A 174 -19.82 -0.77 12.93
CA SER A 174 -21.15 -1.35 13.12
C SER A 174 -21.48 -2.40 12.06
N ARG A 175 -22.33 -3.37 12.42
CA ARG A 175 -22.84 -4.41 11.52
C ARG A 175 -24.30 -4.20 11.12
N THR A 176 -24.98 -3.28 11.81
CA THR A 176 -26.43 -3.05 11.65
C THR A 176 -26.74 -1.66 11.11
N LYS A 177 -25.71 -0.86 10.88
CA LYS A 177 -25.85 0.49 10.34
C LYS A 177 -24.74 0.76 9.34
N ASP A 178 -25.11 1.20 8.17
CA ASP A 178 -24.21 1.70 7.14
C ASP A 178 -24.18 3.23 7.13
N ALA A 179 -23.27 3.80 6.39
CA ALA A 179 -23.22 5.24 6.16
C ALA A 179 -22.61 5.56 4.79
N PHE A 180 -23.15 6.60 4.17
CA PHE A 180 -22.47 7.32 3.12
C PHE A 180 -21.55 8.35 3.77
N SER A 181 -20.24 8.20 3.60
CA SER A 181 -19.25 8.97 4.33
C SER A 181 -18.40 9.83 3.40
N LEU A 182 -18.14 11.07 3.82
CA LEU A 182 -17.20 12.00 3.19
C LEU A 182 -16.00 12.17 4.13
N THR A 183 -14.81 12.11 3.58
CA THR A 183 -13.57 12.35 4.33
C THR A 183 -12.75 13.44 3.65
N ALA A 184 -12.25 14.42 4.41
CA ALA A 184 -11.35 15.45 3.90
C ALA A 184 -10.16 15.63 4.84
N VAL A 185 -8.96 15.69 4.26
CA VAL A 185 -7.72 16.10 4.93
C VAL A 185 -7.52 17.57 4.66
N ALA A 186 -7.76 18.40 5.66
CA ALA A 186 -7.71 19.86 5.50
C ALA A 186 -6.26 20.38 5.35
N LYS A 187 -6.09 21.43 4.58
CA LYS A 187 -4.87 22.26 4.62
C LYS A 187 -4.74 22.92 5.99
N PRO A 188 -3.53 23.20 6.49
CA PRO A 188 -3.34 23.83 7.78
C PRO A 188 -4.19 25.10 7.96
N GLY A 189 -4.99 25.14 9.04
CA GLY A 189 -5.89 26.27 9.36
C GLY A 189 -7.13 26.39 8.47
N LYS A 190 -7.44 25.41 7.61
CA LYS A 190 -8.54 25.44 6.64
C LYS A 190 -9.66 24.42 6.90
N MET A 191 -9.83 23.99 8.16
CA MET A 191 -10.77 22.93 8.48
C MET A 191 -12.22 23.25 8.13
N LEU A 192 -12.72 24.43 8.49
CA LEU A 192 -14.11 24.80 8.20
C LEU A 192 -14.36 24.98 6.70
N GLU A 193 -13.39 25.54 5.99
CA GLU A 193 -13.46 25.68 4.53
C GLU A 193 -13.41 24.31 3.84
N ALA A 194 -12.57 23.38 4.31
CA ALA A 194 -12.48 22.00 3.79
C ALA A 194 -13.78 21.24 4.05
N TYR A 195 -14.33 21.35 5.25
CA TYR A 195 -15.61 20.78 5.63
C TYR A 195 -16.75 21.29 4.74
N ALA A 196 -16.81 22.61 4.53
CA ALA A 196 -17.79 23.23 3.62
C ALA A 196 -17.62 22.77 2.18
N ALA A 197 -16.37 22.63 1.69
CA ALA A 197 -16.09 22.26 0.31
C ALA A 197 -16.58 20.85 -0.05
N VAL A 198 -16.34 19.86 0.82
CA VAL A 198 -16.82 18.49 0.56
C VAL A 198 -18.35 18.38 0.66
N LEU A 199 -18.96 19.13 1.57
CA LEU A 199 -20.43 19.21 1.66
C LEU A 199 -21.06 19.85 0.40
N ARG A 200 -20.41 20.88 -0.17
CA ARG A 200 -20.87 21.53 -1.43
C ARG A 200 -20.84 20.55 -2.60
N GLU A 201 -19.77 19.75 -2.72
CA GLU A 201 -19.69 18.77 -3.81
C GLU A 201 -20.72 17.65 -3.64
N ALA A 202 -20.96 17.17 -2.41
CA ALA A 202 -22.05 16.24 -2.15
C ALA A 202 -23.42 16.83 -2.46
N LYS A 203 -23.69 18.08 -2.04
CA LYS A 203 -24.91 18.81 -2.38
C LYS A 203 -25.04 18.99 -3.89
N ARG A 204 -23.96 19.34 -4.60
CA ARG A 204 -23.95 19.46 -6.06
C ARG A 204 -24.36 18.16 -6.75
N ALA A 205 -23.81 17.02 -6.26
CA ALA A 205 -24.18 15.71 -6.77
C ALA A 205 -25.65 15.38 -6.49
N LYS A 206 -26.16 15.78 -5.33
CA LYS A 206 -27.60 15.63 -4.99
C LYS A 206 -28.50 16.49 -5.88
N ASP A 207 -28.19 17.77 -6.02
CA ASP A 207 -29.06 18.73 -6.70
C ASP A 207 -29.12 18.50 -8.22
N PHE A 208 -27.97 18.22 -8.84
CA PHE A 208 -27.80 18.16 -10.29
C PHE A 208 -27.48 16.76 -10.84
N GLY A 209 -27.11 15.81 -9.96
CA GLY A 209 -26.70 14.46 -10.34
C GLY A 209 -25.29 14.42 -10.95
N PHE A 210 -24.97 13.24 -11.47
CA PHE A 210 -23.78 12.96 -12.26
C PHE A 210 -24.09 13.07 -13.73
N THR A 211 -23.10 13.45 -14.55
CA THR A 211 -23.25 13.54 -16.00
C THR A 211 -23.20 12.14 -16.66
N ALA A 212 -23.74 12.05 -17.86
CA ALA A 212 -23.68 10.80 -18.62
C ALA A 212 -22.22 10.38 -18.92
N THR A 213 -21.31 11.34 -19.10
CA THR A 213 -19.89 11.08 -19.40
C THR A 213 -19.14 10.55 -18.18
N GLU A 214 -19.40 11.04 -16.97
CA GLU A 214 -18.84 10.48 -15.73
C GLU A 214 -19.30 9.03 -15.55
N TYR A 215 -20.59 8.78 -15.76
CA TYR A 215 -21.16 7.44 -15.59
C TYR A 215 -20.65 6.46 -16.65
N VAL A 216 -20.47 6.89 -17.89
CA VAL A 216 -19.87 6.03 -18.95
C VAL A 216 -18.47 5.60 -18.54
N ARG A 217 -17.63 6.52 -18.05
CA ARG A 217 -16.27 6.18 -17.56
C ARG A 217 -16.30 5.18 -16.42
N TYR A 218 -17.11 5.44 -15.38
CA TYR A 218 -17.26 4.49 -14.29
C TYR A 218 -17.69 3.10 -14.77
N LYS A 219 -18.66 3.06 -15.69
CA LYS A 219 -19.14 1.81 -16.27
C LYS A 219 -18.03 1.06 -17.03
N GLU A 220 -17.24 1.77 -17.82
CA GLU A 220 -16.12 1.18 -18.57
C GLU A 220 -15.03 0.63 -17.63
N ASP A 221 -14.68 1.36 -16.57
CA ASP A 221 -13.71 0.92 -15.57
C ASP A 221 -14.23 -0.32 -14.80
N PHE A 222 -15.48 -0.30 -14.36
CA PHE A 222 -16.11 -1.42 -13.68
C PHE A 222 -16.14 -2.67 -14.56
N MET A 223 -16.58 -2.53 -15.82
CA MET A 223 -16.65 -3.65 -16.76
C MET A 223 -15.26 -4.20 -17.12
N SER A 224 -14.26 -3.34 -17.25
CA SER A 224 -12.87 -3.77 -17.49
C SER A 224 -12.31 -4.54 -16.29
N GLY A 225 -12.62 -4.10 -15.07
CA GLY A 225 -12.28 -4.84 -13.85
C GLY A 225 -12.96 -6.21 -13.76
N LEU A 226 -14.23 -6.26 -14.14
CA LEU A 226 -15.04 -7.48 -14.18
C LEU A 226 -14.51 -8.48 -15.23
N ASP A 227 -14.19 -8.01 -16.43
CA ASP A 227 -13.57 -8.82 -17.48
C ASP A 227 -12.24 -9.41 -17.03
N LYS A 228 -11.44 -8.61 -16.31
CA LYS A 228 -10.17 -9.05 -15.72
C LYS A 228 -10.36 -10.14 -14.68
N MET A 229 -11.31 -9.97 -13.77
CA MET A 229 -11.64 -10.97 -12.74
C MET A 229 -12.07 -12.29 -13.41
N TYR A 230 -12.98 -12.24 -14.36
CA TYR A 230 -13.47 -13.41 -15.09
C TYR A 230 -12.37 -14.12 -15.88
N SER A 231 -11.47 -13.37 -16.51
CA SER A 231 -10.33 -13.93 -17.25
C SER A 231 -9.39 -14.75 -16.37
N ASN A 232 -9.24 -14.38 -15.09
CA ASN A 232 -8.36 -15.06 -14.13
C ASN A 232 -9.07 -16.04 -13.19
N ARG A 233 -10.33 -16.36 -13.39
CA ARG A 233 -11.10 -17.20 -12.46
C ARG A 233 -10.47 -18.55 -12.16
N ASP A 234 -9.73 -19.13 -13.12
CA ASP A 234 -8.99 -20.39 -12.98
C ASP A 234 -7.59 -20.24 -12.37
N LYS A 235 -7.17 -18.98 -12.08
CA LYS A 235 -5.88 -18.61 -11.48
C LYS A 235 -6.03 -17.92 -10.13
N MET A 236 -7.23 -17.91 -9.57
CA MET A 236 -7.50 -17.33 -8.25
C MET A 236 -6.76 -18.08 -7.15
N LYS A 237 -6.33 -17.35 -6.13
CA LYS A 237 -5.65 -17.93 -4.98
C LYS A 237 -6.66 -18.43 -3.94
N ASN A 238 -6.27 -19.48 -3.21
CA ASN A 238 -7.10 -20.07 -2.15
C ASN A 238 -7.54 -19.04 -1.09
N GLU A 239 -6.67 -18.08 -0.76
CA GLU A 239 -6.98 -17.01 0.22
C GLU A 239 -8.19 -16.17 -0.19
N GLN A 240 -8.41 -15.93 -1.48
CA GLN A 240 -9.55 -15.16 -1.98
C GLN A 240 -10.87 -15.88 -1.67
N PHE A 241 -10.91 -17.20 -1.93
CA PHE A 241 -12.08 -18.02 -1.59
C PHE A 241 -12.27 -18.14 -0.08
N THR A 242 -11.19 -18.30 0.68
CA THR A 242 -11.26 -18.34 2.14
C THR A 242 -11.88 -17.07 2.70
N SER A 243 -11.43 -15.90 2.25
CA SER A 243 -11.99 -14.60 2.67
C SER A 243 -13.47 -14.49 2.33
N GLN A 244 -13.87 -14.84 1.11
CA GLN A 244 -15.26 -14.81 0.66
C GLN A 244 -16.17 -15.71 1.54
N TYR A 245 -15.72 -16.92 1.89
CA TYR A 245 -16.48 -17.83 2.76
C TYR A 245 -16.52 -17.35 4.22
N VAL A 246 -15.48 -16.69 4.70
CA VAL A 246 -15.48 -16.05 6.03
C VAL A 246 -16.51 -14.91 6.04
N ASP A 247 -16.52 -14.04 5.04
CA ASP A 247 -17.47 -12.93 4.93
C ASP A 247 -18.91 -13.44 4.82
N HIS A 248 -19.14 -14.54 4.10
CA HIS A 248 -20.43 -15.20 4.06
C HIS A 248 -20.86 -15.69 5.45
N PHE A 249 -20.00 -16.40 6.16
CA PHE A 249 -20.31 -16.92 7.50
C PHE A 249 -20.57 -15.80 8.52
N ILE A 250 -19.75 -14.73 8.47
CA ILE A 250 -19.83 -13.64 9.44
C ILE A 250 -20.98 -12.68 9.12
N SER A 251 -21.19 -12.34 7.85
CA SER A 251 -22.05 -11.23 7.43
C SER A 251 -23.11 -11.61 6.40
N ASN A 252 -23.27 -12.92 6.14
CA ASN A 252 -24.20 -13.45 5.15
C ASN A 252 -24.02 -12.87 3.74
N GLU A 253 -22.79 -12.43 3.41
CA GLU A 253 -22.47 -11.95 2.06
C GLU A 253 -22.68 -13.06 1.03
N PRO A 254 -23.21 -12.77 -0.16
CA PRO A 254 -23.43 -13.79 -1.19
C PRO A 254 -22.07 -14.36 -1.68
N ILE A 255 -22.10 -15.64 -2.03
CA ILE A 255 -20.93 -16.37 -2.58
C ILE A 255 -21.25 -16.92 -3.98
N PRO A 256 -21.56 -16.06 -4.97
CA PRO A 256 -21.72 -16.52 -6.34
C PRO A 256 -20.40 -17.10 -6.86
N SER A 257 -20.49 -17.98 -7.86
CA SER A 257 -19.29 -18.29 -8.64
C SER A 257 -18.84 -17.03 -9.40
N VAL A 258 -17.57 -17.00 -9.79
CA VAL A 258 -17.04 -15.86 -10.60
C VAL A 258 -17.78 -15.79 -11.94
N GLU A 259 -18.19 -16.93 -12.48
CA GLU A 259 -19.01 -17.02 -13.69
C GLU A 259 -20.39 -16.39 -13.50
N ASP A 260 -21.07 -16.71 -12.38
CA ASP A 260 -22.40 -16.17 -12.08
C ASP A 260 -22.32 -14.67 -11.81
N GLU A 261 -21.35 -14.23 -11.01
CA GLU A 261 -21.14 -12.80 -10.72
C GLU A 261 -20.88 -12.00 -12.00
N TYR A 262 -20.03 -12.54 -12.89
CA TYR A 262 -19.78 -11.95 -14.19
C TYR A 262 -21.05 -11.81 -15.02
N GLN A 263 -21.89 -12.85 -15.11
CA GLN A 263 -23.12 -12.81 -15.86
C GLN A 263 -24.16 -11.87 -15.24
N ILE A 264 -24.25 -11.84 -13.91
CA ILE A 264 -25.12 -10.90 -13.19
C ILE A 264 -24.78 -9.45 -13.57
N TYR A 265 -23.54 -9.04 -13.39
CA TYR A 265 -23.16 -7.65 -13.68
C TYR A 265 -23.19 -7.33 -15.17
N LYS A 266 -22.84 -8.27 -16.04
CA LYS A 266 -22.92 -8.10 -17.49
C LYS A 266 -24.35 -7.86 -17.96
N MET A 267 -25.34 -8.41 -17.27
CA MET A 267 -26.76 -8.16 -17.51
C MET A 267 -27.23 -6.85 -16.86
N LEU A 268 -26.85 -6.62 -15.62
CA LEU A 268 -27.35 -5.49 -14.82
C LEU A 268 -26.76 -4.15 -15.27
N VAL A 269 -25.45 -4.04 -15.41
CA VAL A 269 -24.74 -2.76 -15.64
C VAL A 269 -25.24 -2.03 -16.90
N PRO A 270 -25.44 -2.69 -18.06
CA PRO A 270 -26.00 -2.01 -19.23
C PRO A 270 -27.43 -1.50 -19.06
N SER A 271 -28.21 -2.12 -18.17
CA SER A 271 -29.61 -1.79 -17.94
C SER A 271 -29.85 -0.64 -16.95
N ILE A 272 -28.80 -0.25 -16.19
CA ILE A 272 -28.91 0.83 -15.20
C ILE A 272 -28.56 2.16 -15.88
N PRO A 273 -29.53 3.08 -16.03
CA PRO A 273 -29.27 4.41 -16.61
C PRO A 273 -28.72 5.39 -15.56
N VAL A 274 -28.09 6.48 -15.99
CA VAL A 274 -27.56 7.51 -15.09
C VAL A 274 -28.66 8.17 -14.24
N GLU A 275 -29.89 8.23 -14.73
CA GLU A 275 -31.05 8.75 -14.00
C GLU A 275 -31.36 7.92 -12.75
N ALA A 276 -31.18 6.60 -12.81
CA ALA A 276 -31.34 5.72 -11.64
C ALA A 276 -30.24 5.98 -10.59
N ILE A 277 -28.99 6.15 -11.04
CA ILE A 277 -27.86 6.56 -10.18
C ILE A 277 -28.19 7.89 -9.50
N ASN A 278 -28.65 8.89 -10.26
CA ASN A 278 -28.97 10.23 -9.78
C ASN A 278 -30.17 10.23 -8.82
N ALA A 279 -31.16 9.39 -9.04
CA ALA A 279 -32.28 9.22 -8.15
C ALA A 279 -31.82 8.66 -6.77
N TYR A 280 -30.97 7.62 -6.81
CA TYR A 280 -30.44 7.01 -5.58
C TYR A 280 -29.48 7.94 -4.83
N ALA A 281 -28.69 8.75 -5.53
CA ALA A 281 -27.82 9.76 -4.92
C ALA A 281 -28.59 10.79 -4.09
N LYS A 282 -29.82 11.15 -4.52
CA LYS A 282 -30.70 12.06 -3.76
C LYS A 282 -31.19 11.45 -2.43
N GLU A 283 -31.34 10.13 -2.39
CA GLU A 283 -31.72 9.41 -1.17
C GLU A 283 -30.52 9.25 -0.23
N LEU A 284 -29.36 8.90 -0.79
CA LEU A 284 -28.15 8.60 -0.04
C LEU A 284 -27.53 9.85 0.61
N ILE A 285 -27.54 11.00 -0.11
CA ILE A 285 -26.97 12.26 0.38
C ILE A 285 -28.01 13.01 1.20
N CYS A 286 -27.86 12.96 2.52
CA CYS A 286 -28.82 13.52 3.49
C CYS A 286 -28.69 15.04 3.60
N GLU A 287 -29.82 15.76 3.63
CA GLU A 287 -29.92 17.21 3.92
C GLU A 287 -30.62 17.53 5.23
N THR A 288 -30.93 16.51 6.03
CA THR A 288 -31.54 16.66 7.36
C THR A 288 -30.50 16.46 8.45
N ASP A 289 -30.86 16.79 9.68
CA ASP A 289 -30.02 16.55 10.85
C ASP A 289 -30.13 15.10 11.34
N THR A 290 -31.17 14.39 10.89
CA THR A 290 -31.38 12.98 11.20
C THR A 290 -30.26 12.15 10.58
N ASN A 291 -29.64 11.28 11.38
CA ASN A 291 -28.56 10.39 10.95
C ASN A 291 -27.32 11.08 10.39
N PHE A 292 -27.16 12.39 10.63
CA PHE A 292 -26.00 13.16 10.23
C PHE A 292 -24.98 13.18 11.37
N VAL A 293 -23.74 12.79 11.09
CA VAL A 293 -22.67 12.70 12.08
C VAL A 293 -21.40 13.31 11.51
N THR A 294 -20.73 14.15 12.30
CA THR A 294 -19.41 14.73 11.98
C THR A 294 -18.42 14.42 13.08
N LEU A 295 -17.26 13.92 12.70
CA LEU A 295 -16.08 13.81 13.56
C LEU A 295 -14.93 14.61 12.96
N LEU A 296 -14.43 15.60 13.69
CA LEU A 296 -13.16 16.26 13.40
C LEU A 296 -12.05 15.63 14.26
N MET A 297 -11.03 15.12 13.59
CA MET A 297 -9.80 14.64 14.23
C MET A 297 -8.71 15.67 13.98
N MET A 298 -8.39 16.47 15.01
CA MET A 298 -7.52 17.64 14.90
C MET A 298 -6.15 17.37 15.50
N ARG A 299 -5.16 18.07 14.98
CA ARG A 299 -3.84 18.12 15.60
C ARG A 299 -3.87 19.04 16.83
N ASP A 300 -3.44 18.53 18.00
CA ASP A 300 -3.28 19.38 19.20
C ASP A 300 -1.96 20.15 19.12
N ALA A 301 -2.03 21.42 18.79
CA ALA A 301 -0.89 22.31 18.64
C ALA A 301 -1.07 23.60 19.43
N GLU A 302 0.03 24.14 19.96
CA GLU A 302 0.03 25.41 20.68
C GLU A 302 -0.47 26.55 19.80
N GLY A 303 -1.41 27.34 20.32
CA GLY A 303 -2.03 28.46 19.60
C GLY A 303 -3.04 28.06 18.51
N ALA A 304 -3.33 26.76 18.33
CA ALA A 304 -4.32 26.30 17.36
C ALA A 304 -5.74 26.67 17.80
N VAL A 305 -6.55 27.13 16.84
CA VAL A 305 -7.98 27.43 17.05
C VAL A 305 -8.78 26.26 16.45
N TYR A 306 -9.66 25.69 17.28
CA TYR A 306 -10.48 24.54 16.88
C TYR A 306 -11.91 24.97 16.58
N PRO A 307 -12.54 24.39 15.52
CA PRO A 307 -13.95 24.62 15.26
C PRO A 307 -14.83 24.19 16.44
N THR A 308 -15.84 24.97 16.72
CA THR A 308 -16.88 24.58 17.68
C THR A 308 -17.99 23.79 16.98
N GLN A 309 -18.75 23.01 17.75
CA GLN A 309 -19.93 22.30 17.24
C GLN A 309 -20.92 23.25 16.57
N GLN A 310 -21.11 24.46 17.13
CA GLN A 310 -21.98 25.49 16.55
C GLN A 310 -21.49 25.96 15.19
N GLN A 311 -20.18 26.19 15.04
CA GLN A 311 -19.61 26.59 13.75
C GLN A 311 -19.80 25.50 12.69
N LEU A 312 -19.69 24.21 13.06
CA LEU A 312 -19.97 23.10 12.13
C LEU A 312 -21.43 23.08 11.72
N ALA A 313 -22.36 23.26 12.67
CA ALA A 313 -23.78 23.34 12.37
C ALA A 313 -24.12 24.55 11.47
N ASP A 314 -23.48 25.69 11.71
CA ASP A 314 -23.65 26.89 10.89
C ASP A 314 -23.16 26.69 9.46
N VAL A 315 -22.03 26.00 9.27
CA VAL A 315 -21.51 25.63 7.94
C VAL A 315 -22.49 24.69 7.23
N VAL A 316 -22.99 23.65 7.90
CA VAL A 316 -23.98 22.74 7.31
C VAL A 316 -25.24 23.50 6.86
N LYS A 317 -25.77 24.37 7.72
CA LYS A 317 -26.92 25.21 7.40
C LYS A 317 -26.66 26.15 6.23
N GLN A 318 -25.50 26.78 6.20
CA GLN A 318 -25.07 27.65 5.11
C GLN A 318 -25.02 26.87 3.79
N VAL A 319 -24.31 25.74 3.74
CA VAL A 319 -24.13 24.96 2.52
C VAL A 319 -25.46 24.42 2.01
N ARG A 320 -26.36 23.95 2.91
CA ARG A 320 -27.71 23.50 2.52
C ARG A 320 -28.53 24.61 1.87
N GLY A 321 -28.33 25.87 2.27
CA GLY A 321 -29.01 27.05 1.70
C GLY A 321 -28.36 27.64 0.44
N GLU A 322 -27.15 27.19 0.07
CA GLU A 322 -26.43 27.73 -1.10
C GLU A 322 -27.07 27.29 -2.42
N LYS A 323 -27.16 28.22 -3.38
CA LYS A 323 -27.48 27.90 -4.77
C LYS A 323 -26.19 27.56 -5.49
N LEU A 324 -26.08 26.33 -5.94
CA LEU A 324 -24.90 25.84 -6.64
C LEU A 324 -25.16 25.77 -8.15
N GLU A 325 -24.08 25.73 -8.93
CA GLU A 325 -24.10 25.42 -10.35
C GLU A 325 -23.81 23.94 -10.58
N ALA A 326 -24.34 23.37 -11.68
CA ALA A 326 -24.07 22.00 -12.06
C ALA A 326 -22.57 21.79 -12.34
N TYR A 327 -22.09 20.59 -12.04
CA TYR A 327 -20.73 20.20 -12.43
C TYR A 327 -20.61 20.14 -13.96
N VAL A 328 -19.50 20.67 -14.49
CA VAL A 328 -19.16 20.62 -15.92
C VAL A 328 -18.02 19.64 -16.11
N ASP A 329 -18.31 18.53 -16.78
CA ASP A 329 -17.32 17.50 -17.07
C ASP A 329 -16.51 17.86 -18.31
N ASN A 330 -15.34 18.46 -18.11
CA ASN A 330 -14.42 18.81 -19.19
C ASN A 330 -13.62 17.57 -19.61
N VAL A 331 -14.00 16.96 -20.74
CA VAL A 331 -13.31 15.79 -21.30
C VAL A 331 -12.69 16.16 -22.65
N LYS A 332 -11.39 15.95 -22.81
CA LYS A 332 -10.73 16.04 -24.11
C LYS A 332 -11.09 14.83 -24.96
N GLN A 333 -11.54 15.07 -26.20
CA GLN A 333 -11.97 14.03 -27.13
C GLN A 333 -10.83 13.48 -28.02
N GLU A 334 -9.62 14.02 -27.84
CA GLU A 334 -8.46 13.60 -28.63
C GLU A 334 -7.93 12.24 -28.16
N PRO A 335 -7.45 11.37 -29.06
CA PRO A 335 -6.77 10.15 -28.71
C PRO A 335 -5.42 10.46 -28.03
N LEU A 336 -4.94 9.52 -27.22
CA LEU A 336 -3.66 9.63 -26.52
C LEU A 336 -2.49 9.95 -27.49
N MET A 337 -2.53 9.40 -28.70
CA MET A 337 -1.62 9.72 -29.80
C MET A 337 -2.38 9.93 -31.10
N THR A 338 -2.07 11.02 -31.82
CA THR A 338 -2.62 11.35 -33.15
C THR A 338 -1.73 10.90 -34.30
N GLU A 339 -0.41 10.87 -34.04
CA GLU A 339 0.59 10.46 -35.03
C GLU A 339 1.46 9.36 -34.41
N LEU A 340 1.69 8.30 -35.16
CA LEU A 340 2.57 7.22 -34.75
C LEU A 340 4.03 7.60 -35.05
N PRO A 341 4.98 7.29 -34.15
CA PRO A 341 6.40 7.51 -34.40
C PRO A 341 6.86 6.64 -35.59
N LYS A 342 7.89 7.08 -36.31
CA LYS A 342 8.49 6.26 -37.34
C LYS A 342 9.11 5.00 -36.73
N ALA A 343 8.57 3.85 -37.12
CA ALA A 343 9.01 2.56 -36.58
C ALA A 343 10.51 2.31 -36.78
N GLY A 344 11.15 1.84 -35.75
CA GLY A 344 12.50 1.27 -35.85
C GLY A 344 12.47 -0.20 -36.27
N LYS A 345 13.56 -0.95 -36.00
CA LYS A 345 13.69 -2.36 -36.41
C LYS A 345 14.28 -3.20 -35.30
N ILE A 346 13.85 -4.46 -35.23
CA ILE A 346 14.52 -5.50 -34.47
C ILE A 346 15.71 -5.99 -35.30
N LYS A 347 16.94 -5.76 -34.78
CA LYS A 347 18.19 -6.13 -35.48
C LYS A 347 18.63 -7.56 -35.19
N LYS A 348 18.36 -8.05 -33.97
CA LYS A 348 18.81 -9.36 -33.52
C LYS A 348 17.85 -9.91 -32.49
N THR A 349 17.57 -11.21 -32.59
CA THR A 349 16.86 -11.99 -31.57
C THR A 349 17.76 -13.12 -31.11
N THR A 350 17.85 -13.30 -29.79
CA THR A 350 18.54 -14.42 -29.15
C THR A 350 17.63 -15.08 -28.13
N GLU A 351 17.76 -16.37 -27.93
CA GLU A 351 17.00 -17.12 -26.95
C GLU A 351 17.89 -17.52 -25.76
N ASN A 352 17.41 -17.28 -24.58
CA ASN A 352 17.99 -17.82 -23.35
C ASN A 352 17.17 -19.04 -22.92
N LYS A 353 17.75 -20.23 -23.12
CA LYS A 353 17.08 -21.51 -22.77
C LYS A 353 17.03 -21.75 -21.26
N LEU A 354 17.95 -21.15 -20.48
CA LEU A 354 18.02 -21.35 -19.03
C LEU A 354 16.74 -20.84 -18.34
N PHE A 355 16.32 -19.63 -18.70
CA PHE A 355 15.13 -19.00 -18.10
C PHE A 355 13.96 -18.86 -19.08
N GLY A 356 14.07 -19.39 -20.29
CA GLY A 356 12.98 -19.40 -21.27
C GLY A 356 12.51 -18.01 -21.69
N TYR A 357 13.44 -17.12 -22.07
CA TYR A 357 13.09 -15.80 -22.60
C TYR A 357 13.80 -15.51 -23.93
N LYS A 358 13.21 -14.61 -24.70
CA LYS A 358 13.86 -14.02 -25.90
C LYS A 358 14.42 -12.66 -25.57
N MET A 359 15.62 -12.36 -26.07
CA MET A 359 16.21 -11.03 -26.02
C MET A 359 16.29 -10.44 -27.42
N LEU A 360 15.68 -9.29 -27.61
CA LEU A 360 15.72 -8.50 -28.82
C LEU A 360 16.77 -7.39 -28.66
N THR A 361 17.55 -7.12 -29.71
CA THR A 361 18.38 -5.91 -29.82
C THR A 361 17.76 -5.04 -30.90
N LEU A 362 17.42 -3.81 -30.55
CA LEU A 362 16.72 -2.89 -31.42
C LEU A 362 17.67 -1.99 -32.21
N SER A 363 17.14 -1.32 -33.24
CA SER A 363 17.90 -0.41 -34.11
C SER A 363 18.49 0.79 -33.38
N ASN A 364 17.82 1.28 -32.32
CA ASN A 364 18.29 2.34 -31.45
C ASN A 364 19.25 1.87 -30.34
N GLY A 365 19.55 0.57 -30.29
CA GLY A 365 20.47 -0.03 -29.32
C GLY A 365 19.83 -0.51 -28.03
N ALA A 366 18.55 -0.23 -27.79
CA ALA A 366 17.81 -0.77 -26.65
C ALA A 366 17.72 -2.30 -26.71
N LYS A 367 17.60 -2.93 -25.54
CA LYS A 367 17.36 -4.36 -25.39
C LYS A 367 15.94 -4.59 -24.90
N VAL A 368 15.28 -5.65 -25.36
CA VAL A 368 13.96 -6.06 -24.89
C VAL A 368 13.99 -7.53 -24.54
N VAL A 369 13.59 -7.83 -23.32
CA VAL A 369 13.38 -9.20 -22.81
C VAL A 369 11.89 -9.52 -22.94
N LEU A 370 11.59 -10.63 -23.62
CA LEU A 370 10.25 -11.17 -23.76
C LEU A 370 10.19 -12.53 -23.07
N LYS A 371 9.43 -12.63 -21.97
CA LYS A 371 9.14 -13.92 -21.33
C LYS A 371 7.64 -14.14 -21.31
N LYS A 372 7.17 -14.99 -22.23
CA LYS A 372 5.77 -15.41 -22.24
C LYS A 372 5.50 -16.41 -21.12
N THR A 373 4.42 -16.18 -20.39
CA THR A 373 3.93 -17.03 -19.30
C THR A 373 2.42 -17.21 -19.39
N ASP A 374 1.89 -18.21 -18.69
CA ASP A 374 0.46 -18.52 -18.54
C ASP A 374 0.00 -18.45 -17.06
N PHE A 375 0.77 -17.78 -16.21
CA PHE A 375 0.48 -17.69 -14.77
C PHE A 375 -0.78 -16.91 -14.48
N LYS A 376 -1.07 -15.89 -15.32
CA LYS A 376 -2.31 -15.13 -15.35
C LYS A 376 -2.71 -14.84 -16.79
N ASN A 377 -4.01 -14.90 -17.06
CA ASN A 377 -4.53 -14.77 -18.42
C ASN A 377 -4.58 -13.32 -18.92
N ASP A 378 -4.59 -12.36 -18.01
CA ASP A 378 -4.84 -10.93 -18.25
C ASP A 378 -3.70 -10.01 -17.81
N GLU A 379 -2.51 -10.54 -17.59
CA GLU A 379 -1.39 -9.75 -17.08
C GLU A 379 -0.19 -9.78 -18.03
N VAL A 380 0.28 -8.59 -18.37
CA VAL A 380 1.60 -8.33 -18.95
C VAL A 380 2.30 -7.34 -18.02
N GLN A 381 3.25 -7.81 -17.22
CA GLN A 381 4.09 -6.95 -16.39
C GLN A 381 5.19 -6.32 -17.24
N PHE A 382 5.44 -5.05 -16.97
CA PHE A 382 6.43 -4.24 -17.66
C PHE A 382 7.41 -3.62 -16.69
N ALA A 383 8.70 -3.65 -17.04
CA ALA A 383 9.73 -2.81 -16.44
C ALA A 383 10.75 -2.39 -17.50
N ALA A 384 11.35 -1.24 -17.31
CA ALA A 384 12.54 -0.82 -18.05
C ALA A 384 13.58 -0.35 -17.04
N THR A 385 14.84 -0.72 -17.22
CA THR A 385 15.91 -0.31 -16.31
C THR A 385 17.15 0.13 -17.09
N ALA A 386 17.76 1.20 -16.60
CA ALA A 386 19.02 1.72 -17.10
C ALA A 386 19.95 2.07 -15.94
N ASN A 387 21.26 2.11 -16.21
CA ASN A 387 22.25 2.52 -15.23
C ASN A 387 22.27 4.05 -15.10
N GLY A 388 22.52 4.53 -13.89
CA GLY A 388 22.44 5.94 -13.51
C GLY A 388 21.21 6.21 -12.65
N GLY A 389 21.43 6.83 -11.51
CA GLY A 389 20.38 7.20 -10.56
C GLY A 389 20.70 8.51 -9.88
N THR A 390 20.11 8.76 -8.72
CA THR A 390 20.34 10.00 -7.98
C THR A 390 21.81 10.22 -7.63
N SER A 391 22.59 9.15 -7.42
CA SER A 391 24.02 9.22 -7.11
C SER A 391 24.89 9.74 -8.25
N ALA A 392 24.38 9.78 -9.48
CA ALA A 392 25.11 10.29 -10.65
C ALA A 392 25.07 11.82 -10.76
N PHE A 393 24.29 12.49 -9.92
CA PHE A 393 24.20 13.94 -9.83
C PHE A 393 24.99 14.47 -8.65
N GLY A 394 25.56 15.65 -8.79
CA GLY A 394 26.20 16.34 -7.69
C GLY A 394 25.20 16.97 -6.73
N THR A 395 25.69 17.63 -5.68
CA THR A 395 24.86 18.28 -4.66
C THR A 395 24.24 19.61 -5.11
N LYS A 396 24.64 20.16 -6.27
CA LYS A 396 24.15 21.44 -6.76
C LYS A 396 22.63 21.47 -7.00
N ASP A 397 22.10 20.40 -7.58
CA ASP A 397 20.70 20.25 -7.93
C ASP A 397 20.02 19.20 -7.01
N LEU A 398 20.46 19.09 -5.75
CA LEU A 398 20.07 17.99 -4.86
C LEU A 398 18.57 17.94 -4.59
N ASN A 399 17.92 19.10 -4.42
CA ASN A 399 16.50 19.20 -4.14
C ASN A 399 15.67 18.73 -5.34
N GLU A 400 16.04 19.17 -6.53
CA GLU A 400 15.44 18.73 -7.80
C GLU A 400 15.63 17.23 -8.02
N VAL A 401 16.83 16.71 -7.78
CA VAL A 401 17.15 15.28 -7.94
C VAL A 401 16.34 14.41 -6.98
N LYS A 402 16.17 14.84 -5.72
CA LYS A 402 15.34 14.13 -4.74
C LYS A 402 13.86 14.07 -5.15
N MET A 403 13.34 15.15 -5.73
CA MET A 403 11.93 15.28 -6.13
C MET A 403 11.68 14.86 -7.57
N MET A 404 12.71 14.68 -8.40
CA MET A 404 12.60 14.45 -9.86
C MET A 404 11.61 13.36 -10.23
N GLY A 405 11.71 12.19 -9.61
CA GLY A 405 10.82 11.07 -9.92
C GLY A 405 9.34 11.38 -9.63
N ALA A 406 9.05 12.02 -8.49
CA ALA A 406 7.71 12.41 -8.11
C ALA A 406 7.16 13.50 -9.03
N LEU A 407 7.97 14.51 -9.35
CA LEU A 407 7.59 15.61 -10.26
C LEU A 407 7.32 15.09 -11.69
N MET A 408 8.16 14.19 -12.20
CA MET A 408 7.93 13.57 -13.50
C MET A 408 6.64 12.71 -13.53
N ASN A 409 6.35 12.00 -12.44
CA ASN A 409 5.10 11.22 -12.35
C ASN A 409 3.85 12.10 -12.23
N SER A 410 3.98 13.29 -11.62
CA SER A 410 2.92 14.29 -11.54
C SER A 410 2.83 15.19 -12.78
N SER A 411 3.69 14.99 -13.77
CA SER A 411 3.65 15.71 -15.03
C SER A 411 2.65 15.09 -16.00
N GLY A 412 2.10 15.92 -16.88
CA GLY A 412 1.22 15.49 -17.96
C GLY A 412 1.97 14.90 -19.16
N LEU A 413 1.23 14.45 -20.14
CA LEU A 413 1.76 13.88 -21.38
C LEU A 413 1.12 14.57 -22.59
N ARG A 414 1.94 15.05 -23.53
CA ARG A 414 1.46 15.66 -24.79
C ARG A 414 0.38 16.76 -24.61
N GLY A 415 0.48 17.53 -23.52
CA GLY A 415 -0.50 18.56 -23.18
C GLY A 415 -1.77 18.07 -22.49
N PHE A 416 -1.89 16.78 -22.23
CA PHE A 416 -2.89 16.25 -21.30
C PHE A 416 -2.36 16.39 -19.86
N THR A 417 -3.19 16.89 -18.98
CA THR A 417 -2.95 16.84 -17.53
C THR A 417 -3.15 15.42 -17.01
N ASN A 418 -2.74 15.14 -15.76
CA ASN A 418 -3.03 13.86 -15.14
C ASN A 418 -4.54 13.57 -15.06
N ASN A 419 -5.34 14.58 -14.76
CA ASN A 419 -6.80 14.47 -14.77
C ASN A 419 -7.36 14.14 -16.15
N ASP A 420 -6.83 14.78 -17.21
CA ASP A 420 -7.20 14.43 -18.59
C ASP A 420 -6.86 12.97 -18.91
N LEU A 421 -5.67 12.51 -18.48
CA LEU A 421 -5.21 11.14 -18.72
C LEU A 421 -6.10 10.11 -18.03
N GLU A 422 -6.50 10.35 -16.76
CA GLU A 422 -7.45 9.49 -16.07
C GLU A 422 -8.77 9.36 -16.84
N LYS A 423 -9.29 10.49 -17.34
CA LYS A 423 -10.53 10.50 -18.12
C LYS A 423 -10.41 9.78 -19.49
N ILE A 424 -9.29 9.96 -20.19
CA ILE A 424 -9.05 9.34 -21.53
C ILE A 424 -8.76 7.84 -21.41
N LEU A 425 -8.15 7.41 -20.32
CA LEU A 425 -7.77 6.02 -20.09
C LEU A 425 -8.87 5.20 -19.38
N ALA A 426 -10.04 5.77 -19.13
CA ALA A 426 -11.17 5.04 -18.57
C ALA A 426 -11.47 3.78 -19.37
N GLY A 427 -11.70 2.66 -18.70
CA GLY A 427 -11.89 1.34 -19.32
C GLY A 427 -10.62 0.67 -19.84
N LYS A 428 -9.44 1.31 -19.71
CA LYS A 428 -8.14 0.74 -20.07
C LYS A 428 -7.37 0.31 -18.85
N ILE A 429 -6.90 -0.91 -18.86
CA ILE A 429 -6.03 -1.43 -17.81
C ILE A 429 -4.58 -1.38 -18.31
N ALA A 430 -4.00 -0.20 -18.24
CA ALA A 430 -2.60 0.06 -18.59
C ALA A 430 -2.02 1.12 -17.67
N SER A 431 -0.82 0.89 -17.18
CA SER A 431 -0.11 1.84 -16.31
C SER A 431 1.38 1.88 -16.62
N CYS A 432 1.97 3.05 -16.48
CA CYS A 432 3.42 3.26 -16.63
C CYS A 432 3.85 4.44 -15.75
N GLY A 433 4.82 4.21 -14.86
CA GLY A 433 5.38 5.23 -13.96
C GLY A 433 6.90 5.30 -14.04
N PHE A 434 7.48 6.48 -13.78
CA PHE A 434 8.91 6.66 -13.62
C PHE A 434 9.38 6.08 -12.29
N SER A 435 10.56 5.45 -12.31
CA SER A 435 11.26 4.96 -11.13
C SER A 435 12.69 5.50 -11.13
N VAL A 436 13.09 6.16 -10.04
CA VAL A 436 14.45 6.67 -9.85
C VAL A 436 14.94 6.18 -8.50
N SER A 437 16.02 5.41 -8.52
CA SER A 437 16.71 4.94 -7.33
C SER A 437 18.11 5.53 -7.24
N LYS A 438 18.85 5.13 -6.23
CA LYS A 438 20.22 5.62 -6.00
C LYS A 438 21.15 5.38 -7.21
N TYR A 439 21.07 4.21 -7.82
CA TYR A 439 22.00 3.78 -8.88
C TYR A 439 21.34 3.49 -10.23
N ARG A 440 20.01 3.50 -10.28
CA ARG A 440 19.26 3.13 -11.49
C ARG A 440 18.07 4.03 -11.67
N HIS A 441 17.65 4.13 -12.91
CA HIS A 441 16.40 4.75 -13.28
C HIS A 441 15.67 3.83 -14.26
N GLY A 442 14.37 4.08 -14.44
CA GLY A 442 13.57 3.30 -15.35
C GLY A 442 12.10 3.63 -15.30
N LEU A 443 11.34 2.72 -15.84
CA LEU A 443 9.89 2.73 -15.86
C LEU A 443 9.37 1.40 -15.33
N ALA A 444 8.20 1.42 -14.70
CA ALA A 444 7.51 0.22 -14.25
C ALA A 444 6.01 0.36 -14.45
N GLY A 445 5.34 -0.75 -14.69
CA GLY A 445 3.90 -0.81 -14.87
C GLY A 445 3.44 -2.12 -15.49
N GLY A 446 2.38 -2.07 -16.26
CA GLY A 446 1.85 -3.25 -16.93
C GLY A 446 0.53 -2.98 -17.61
N SER A 447 -0.01 -3.99 -18.26
CA SER A 447 -1.32 -3.93 -18.90
C SER A 447 -1.98 -5.31 -18.95
N THR A 448 -3.25 -5.33 -19.38
CA THR A 448 -3.83 -6.53 -19.94
C THR A 448 -3.27 -6.78 -21.36
N PRO A 449 -3.35 -8.01 -21.89
CA PRO A 449 -3.02 -8.26 -23.29
C PRO A 449 -3.82 -7.41 -24.28
N LYS A 450 -5.06 -7.04 -23.93
CA LYS A 450 -5.96 -6.18 -24.72
C LYS A 450 -5.43 -4.75 -24.80
N ASP A 451 -4.89 -4.23 -23.71
CA ASP A 451 -4.47 -2.84 -23.57
C ASP A 451 -2.96 -2.63 -23.75
N LEU A 452 -2.26 -3.64 -24.32
CA LEU A 452 -0.81 -3.63 -24.52
C LEU A 452 -0.34 -2.43 -25.38
N GLU A 453 -1.11 -2.04 -26.42
CA GLU A 453 -0.77 -0.87 -27.22
C GLU A 453 -0.88 0.43 -26.42
N THR A 454 -1.88 0.57 -25.54
CA THR A 454 -2.01 1.71 -24.62
C THR A 454 -0.78 1.80 -23.71
N LEU A 455 -0.29 0.67 -23.18
CA LEU A 455 0.95 0.64 -22.41
C LEU A 455 2.15 1.14 -23.25
N MET A 456 2.28 0.69 -24.50
CA MET A 456 3.37 1.11 -25.39
C MET A 456 3.32 2.62 -25.70
N GLN A 457 2.12 3.15 -25.90
CA GLN A 457 1.90 4.59 -26.08
C GLN A 457 2.32 5.38 -24.83
N LEU A 458 1.93 4.93 -23.64
CA LEU A 458 2.33 5.55 -22.38
C LEU A 458 3.86 5.53 -22.18
N ILE A 459 4.53 4.42 -22.47
CA ILE A 459 5.99 4.31 -22.41
C ILE A 459 6.65 5.33 -23.34
N TYR A 460 6.18 5.38 -24.60
CA TYR A 460 6.72 6.29 -25.60
C TYR A 460 6.54 7.76 -25.19
N LEU A 461 5.33 8.15 -24.80
CA LEU A 461 5.01 9.53 -24.43
C LEU A 461 5.74 9.97 -23.16
N LYS A 462 5.86 9.11 -22.15
CA LYS A 462 6.62 9.42 -20.92
C LYS A 462 8.10 9.72 -21.24
N LEU A 463 8.70 9.01 -22.17
CA LEU A 463 10.11 9.21 -22.54
C LEU A 463 10.34 10.32 -23.56
N THR A 464 9.30 10.78 -24.28
CA THR A 464 9.46 11.75 -25.37
C THR A 464 8.63 13.03 -25.25
N ASN A 465 7.45 12.97 -24.63
CA ASN A 465 6.46 14.05 -24.65
C ASN A 465 5.90 14.38 -23.25
N LEU A 466 6.78 14.40 -22.26
CA LEU A 466 6.44 14.85 -20.93
C LEU A 466 6.16 16.36 -20.93
N THR A 467 5.02 16.77 -20.38
CA THR A 467 4.58 18.16 -20.31
C THR A 467 4.29 18.57 -18.87
N LYS A 468 4.36 19.88 -18.60
CA LYS A 468 4.09 20.39 -17.25
C LYS A 468 2.61 20.26 -16.89
N ASP A 469 2.35 19.88 -15.65
CA ASP A 469 1.07 19.97 -14.97
C ASP A 469 1.26 20.73 -13.66
N GLU A 470 1.16 22.06 -13.74
CA GLU A 470 1.42 22.96 -12.59
C GLU A 470 0.46 22.67 -11.43
N LYS A 471 -0.79 22.31 -11.72
CA LYS A 471 -1.79 22.05 -10.68
C LYS A 471 -1.45 20.79 -9.89
N ALA A 472 -1.15 19.68 -10.59
CA ALA A 472 -0.78 18.42 -9.96
C ALA A 472 0.54 18.56 -9.15
N VAL A 473 1.52 19.29 -9.69
CA VAL A 473 2.80 19.51 -9.00
C VAL A 473 2.65 20.41 -7.79
N ASN A 474 1.85 21.47 -7.87
CA ASN A 474 1.57 22.32 -6.70
C ASN A 474 0.86 21.54 -5.58
N ASN A 475 -0.07 20.65 -5.94
CA ASN A 475 -0.71 19.76 -4.96
C ASN A 475 0.33 18.81 -4.32
N LEU A 476 1.20 18.19 -5.13
CA LEU A 476 2.31 17.35 -4.63
C LEU A 476 3.20 18.10 -3.64
N ILE A 477 3.64 19.32 -3.99
CA ILE A 477 4.50 20.15 -3.13
C ILE A 477 3.78 20.48 -1.82
N ASN A 478 2.50 20.90 -1.86
CA ASN A 478 1.72 21.22 -0.66
C ASN A 478 1.55 20.00 0.26
N ASN A 479 1.31 18.82 -0.31
CA ASN A 479 1.23 17.57 0.44
C ASN A 479 2.56 17.25 1.13
N GLN A 480 3.69 17.36 0.42
CA GLN A 480 5.02 17.14 0.99
C GLN A 480 5.36 18.16 2.08
N VAL A 481 5.08 19.44 1.88
CA VAL A 481 5.29 20.50 2.87
C VAL A 481 4.51 20.20 4.15
N THR A 482 3.24 19.82 4.02
CA THR A 482 2.39 19.49 5.18
C THR A 482 2.91 18.26 5.93
N ALA A 483 3.28 17.22 5.20
CA ALA A 483 3.86 16.00 5.79
C ALA A 483 5.14 16.29 6.56
N LEU A 484 6.04 17.10 5.99
CA LEU A 484 7.31 17.47 6.61
C LEU A 484 7.14 18.40 7.82
N ALA A 485 6.21 19.34 7.75
CA ALA A 485 5.91 20.24 8.88
C ALA A 485 5.43 19.48 10.12
N ASN A 486 4.77 18.34 9.93
CA ASN A 486 4.24 17.50 11.01
C ASN A 486 5.15 16.31 11.38
N ARG A 487 6.26 16.13 10.66
CA ARG A 487 7.12 14.93 10.77
C ARG A 487 7.66 14.71 12.19
N SER A 488 8.02 15.78 12.89
CA SER A 488 8.55 15.70 14.25
C SER A 488 7.54 15.20 15.29
N ASN A 489 6.24 15.20 14.97
CA ASN A 489 5.18 14.69 15.84
C ASN A 489 5.05 13.16 15.74
N ASN A 490 5.61 12.58 14.68
CA ASN A 490 5.58 11.12 14.47
C ASN A 490 6.87 10.49 15.04
N PRO A 491 6.81 9.74 16.15
CA PRO A 491 7.98 9.12 16.76
C PRO A 491 8.75 8.19 15.83
N GLN A 492 8.05 7.44 14.97
CA GLN A 492 8.69 6.54 14.01
C GLN A 492 9.47 7.32 12.94
N ALA A 493 8.94 8.46 12.48
CA ALA A 493 9.65 9.31 11.53
C ALA A 493 10.90 9.93 12.16
N VAL A 494 10.84 10.35 13.42
CA VAL A 494 12.00 10.84 14.18
C VAL A 494 13.06 9.74 14.35
N PHE A 495 12.63 8.53 14.68
CA PHE A 495 13.53 7.37 14.77
C PHE A 495 14.21 7.09 13.43
N GLN A 496 13.44 7.07 12.32
CA GLN A 496 14.00 6.82 10.99
C GLN A 496 14.99 7.90 10.55
N ASP A 497 14.75 9.16 10.89
CA ASP A 497 15.69 10.27 10.61
C ASP A 497 16.97 10.10 11.43
N SER A 498 16.87 9.69 12.69
CA SER A 498 18.03 9.40 13.55
C SER A 498 18.82 8.19 13.04
N LEU A 499 18.16 7.10 12.68
CA LEU A 499 18.80 5.92 12.08
C LEU A 499 19.56 6.30 10.80
N THR A 500 18.90 7.04 9.91
CA THR A 500 19.51 7.47 8.64
C THR A 500 20.72 8.36 8.86
N SER A 501 20.65 9.33 9.80
CA SER A 501 21.77 10.22 10.13
C SER A 501 22.93 9.48 10.82
N THR A 502 22.62 8.41 11.55
CA THR A 502 23.63 7.53 12.16
C THR A 502 24.36 6.71 11.09
N LEU A 503 23.62 6.16 10.13
CA LEU A 503 24.19 5.38 9.04
C LEU A 503 25.01 6.23 8.06
N TYR A 504 24.59 7.48 7.81
CA TYR A 504 25.20 8.38 6.83
C TYR A 504 25.46 9.77 7.43
N PRO A 505 26.37 9.88 8.40
CA PRO A 505 26.59 11.11 9.15
C PRO A 505 26.98 12.29 8.24
N GLY A 506 26.25 13.39 8.38
CA GLY A 506 26.50 14.62 7.63
C GLY A 506 26.24 14.55 6.11
N ASN A 507 25.69 13.44 5.60
CA ASN A 507 25.44 13.31 4.16
C ASN A 507 24.06 13.87 3.77
N PRO A 508 24.00 15.00 3.02
CA PRO A 508 22.74 15.64 2.69
C PRO A 508 21.87 14.82 1.72
N VAL A 509 22.46 13.87 1.00
CA VAL A 509 21.72 13.01 0.05
C VAL A 509 20.71 12.12 0.77
N PHE A 510 21.06 11.61 1.95
CA PHE A 510 20.23 10.64 2.68
C PHE A 510 19.26 11.28 3.68
N ARG A 511 19.57 12.47 4.20
CA ARG A 511 18.64 13.11 5.13
C ARG A 511 17.31 13.50 4.47
N THR A 512 16.27 13.51 5.25
CA THR A 512 14.96 14.03 4.85
C THR A 512 15.08 15.52 4.46
N MET A 513 14.38 15.95 3.42
CA MET A 513 14.30 17.35 3.02
C MET A 513 13.58 18.18 4.06
N THR A 514 13.99 19.44 4.17
CA THR A 514 13.24 20.43 4.97
C THR A 514 12.06 21.00 4.17
N VAL A 515 11.13 21.66 4.87
CA VAL A 515 10.01 22.38 4.23
C VAL A 515 10.50 23.41 3.21
N ASP A 516 11.55 24.17 3.57
CA ASP A 516 12.09 25.22 2.70
C ASP A 516 12.80 24.63 1.47
N GLU A 517 13.48 23.48 1.61
CA GLU A 517 14.07 22.78 0.48
C GLU A 517 13.01 22.28 -0.50
N VAL A 518 11.90 21.73 -0.01
CA VAL A 518 10.79 21.30 -0.89
C VAL A 518 10.16 22.50 -1.60
N LYS A 519 9.94 23.61 -0.89
CA LYS A 519 9.41 24.85 -1.49
C LYS A 519 10.36 25.47 -2.52
N SER A 520 11.66 25.25 -2.38
CA SER A 520 12.68 25.81 -3.29
C SER A 520 12.87 25.01 -4.56
N VAL A 521 12.25 23.83 -4.69
CA VAL A 521 12.42 22.95 -5.86
C VAL A 521 11.98 23.65 -7.14
N ASN A 522 12.88 23.69 -8.11
CA ASN A 522 12.61 24.22 -9.44
C ASN A 522 12.08 23.12 -10.37
N TYR A 523 10.79 23.21 -10.72
CA TYR A 523 10.12 22.20 -11.56
C TYR A 523 10.75 22.06 -12.95
N ASP A 524 11.08 23.18 -13.62
CA ASP A 524 11.72 23.15 -14.94
C ASP A 524 13.08 22.47 -14.88
N ARG A 525 13.87 22.77 -13.85
CA ARG A 525 15.17 22.17 -13.65
C ARG A 525 15.06 20.66 -13.36
N ALA A 526 14.12 20.24 -12.55
CA ALA A 526 13.85 18.82 -12.29
C ALA A 526 13.48 18.06 -13.58
N LEU A 527 12.62 18.64 -14.43
CA LEU A 527 12.28 18.04 -15.72
C LEU A 527 13.47 18.01 -16.70
N GLU A 528 14.31 19.04 -16.70
CA GLU A 528 15.53 19.05 -17.50
C GLU A 528 16.49 17.91 -17.10
N LEU A 529 16.73 17.76 -15.80
CA LEU A 529 17.55 16.67 -15.26
C LEU A 529 16.95 15.30 -15.57
N GLY A 530 15.62 15.17 -15.45
CA GLY A 530 14.90 13.97 -15.82
C GLY A 530 15.05 13.64 -17.31
N LYS A 531 14.85 14.60 -18.21
CA LYS A 531 15.07 14.42 -19.66
C LYS A 531 16.51 13.99 -19.98
N GLN A 532 17.50 14.53 -19.26
CA GLN A 532 18.89 14.10 -19.43
C GLN A 532 19.09 12.66 -18.99
N LEU A 533 18.49 12.26 -17.83
CA LEU A 533 18.64 10.93 -17.26
C LEU A 533 17.94 9.87 -18.12
N PHE A 534 16.71 10.14 -18.56
CA PHE A 534 15.86 9.20 -19.28
C PHE A 534 16.02 9.20 -20.81
N GLY A 535 16.75 10.15 -21.39
CA GLY A 535 16.76 10.41 -22.83
C GLY A 535 17.59 9.46 -23.70
N ASN A 536 18.16 8.37 -23.16
CA ASN A 536 19.01 7.45 -23.91
C ASN A 536 18.46 6.02 -23.96
N ALA A 537 17.66 5.71 -24.97
CA ALA A 537 17.06 4.38 -25.12
C ALA A 537 18.07 3.24 -25.19
N LYS A 538 19.31 3.50 -25.68
CA LYS A 538 20.37 2.50 -25.80
C LYS A 538 20.80 1.92 -24.44
N ASP A 539 20.62 2.65 -23.34
CA ASP A 539 21.04 2.22 -22.01
C ASP A 539 20.01 1.32 -21.34
N TYR A 540 18.79 1.21 -21.92
CA TYR A 540 17.71 0.46 -21.33
C TYR A 540 17.71 -1.00 -21.73
N THR A 541 17.32 -1.82 -20.73
CA THR A 541 16.73 -3.14 -20.94
C THR A 541 15.26 -3.06 -20.53
N PHE A 542 14.38 -3.28 -21.50
CA PHE A 542 12.92 -3.35 -21.32
C PHE A 542 12.52 -4.80 -21.08
N PHE A 543 11.63 -5.05 -20.14
CA PHE A 543 11.13 -6.37 -19.79
C PHE A 543 9.62 -6.40 -19.98
N PHE A 544 9.14 -7.43 -20.69
CA PHE A 544 7.73 -7.79 -20.76
C PHE A 544 7.60 -9.25 -20.36
N VAL A 545 6.91 -9.48 -19.24
CA VAL A 545 6.72 -10.81 -18.67
C VAL A 545 5.23 -11.03 -18.43
N GLY A 546 4.65 -12.07 -19.04
CA GLY A 546 3.23 -12.35 -18.89
C GLY A 546 2.60 -12.99 -20.12
N ASN A 547 1.26 -12.90 -20.18
CA ASN A 547 0.49 -13.49 -21.27
C ASN A 547 0.33 -12.48 -22.42
N PHE A 548 1.21 -12.55 -23.39
CA PHE A 548 1.12 -11.75 -24.61
C PHE A 548 1.24 -12.63 -25.87
N ASP A 549 0.68 -12.14 -26.98
CA ASP A 549 0.87 -12.71 -28.30
C ASP A 549 2.12 -12.11 -28.96
N GLU A 550 3.11 -12.94 -29.29
CA GLU A 550 4.33 -12.47 -29.92
C GLU A 550 4.07 -11.77 -31.28
N ALA A 551 3.10 -12.25 -32.05
CA ALA A 551 2.77 -11.64 -33.34
C ALA A 551 2.21 -10.21 -33.17
N LYS A 552 1.62 -9.90 -32.01
CA LYS A 552 1.09 -8.58 -31.70
C LYS A 552 2.13 -7.68 -31.03
N ILE A 553 2.94 -8.20 -30.09
CA ILE A 553 3.88 -7.36 -29.34
C ILE A 553 5.10 -6.93 -30.19
N LEU A 554 5.58 -7.77 -31.12
CA LEU A 554 6.77 -7.45 -31.94
C LEU A 554 6.58 -6.18 -32.78
N PRO A 555 5.49 -5.99 -33.55
CA PRO A 555 5.24 -4.74 -34.26
C PRO A 555 5.15 -3.52 -33.34
N LEU A 556 4.54 -3.66 -32.15
CA LEU A 556 4.46 -2.57 -31.17
C LEU A 556 5.83 -2.18 -30.62
N ILE A 557 6.72 -3.16 -30.38
CA ILE A 557 8.10 -2.89 -29.99
C ILE A 557 8.84 -2.12 -31.08
N GLU A 558 8.70 -2.50 -32.35
CA GLU A 558 9.29 -1.75 -33.46
C GLU A 558 8.73 -0.34 -33.57
N GLN A 559 7.40 -0.19 -33.38
CA GLN A 559 6.71 1.09 -33.49
C GLN A 559 7.09 2.06 -32.37
N TYR A 560 7.07 1.62 -31.10
CA TYR A 560 7.14 2.51 -29.95
C TYR A 560 8.51 2.45 -29.22
N ILE A 561 9.12 1.27 -29.08
CA ILE A 561 10.37 1.16 -28.33
C ILE A 561 11.59 1.40 -29.23
N ALA A 562 11.61 0.81 -30.43
CA ALA A 562 12.73 0.98 -31.35
C ALA A 562 12.81 2.38 -31.99
N SER A 563 11.75 3.19 -31.87
CA SER A 563 11.67 4.59 -32.30
C SER A 563 12.16 5.59 -31.25
N LEU A 564 12.39 5.15 -30.00
CA LEU A 564 12.86 6.03 -28.92
C LEU A 564 14.24 6.61 -29.23
N PRO A 565 14.51 7.88 -28.85
CA PRO A 565 15.81 8.52 -29.07
C PRO A 565 16.93 7.86 -28.27
N SER A 566 18.16 7.93 -28.80
CA SER A 566 19.35 7.27 -28.22
C SER A 566 20.59 8.16 -28.17
N ASN A 567 20.44 9.43 -27.91
CA ASN A 567 21.49 10.45 -27.94
C ASN A 567 21.72 11.12 -26.58
N GLY A 568 21.35 10.44 -25.51
CA GLY A 568 21.51 10.96 -24.15
C GLY A 568 22.92 10.80 -23.57
N LYS A 569 23.15 11.44 -22.42
CA LYS A 569 24.36 11.34 -21.62
C LYS A 569 24.53 9.96 -21.00
N LYS A 570 25.79 9.50 -20.86
CA LYS A 570 26.11 8.40 -19.95
C LYS A 570 26.29 8.92 -18.54
N PHE A 571 25.69 8.27 -17.58
CA PHE A 571 25.77 8.59 -16.17
C PHE A 571 26.72 7.64 -15.44
N LYS A 572 27.56 8.20 -14.57
CA LYS A 572 28.46 7.43 -13.70
C LYS A 572 27.96 7.57 -12.26
N ASN A 573 27.53 6.46 -11.69
CA ASN A 573 27.14 6.42 -10.29
C ASN A 573 28.33 6.65 -9.35
N VAL A 574 28.05 7.27 -8.21
CA VAL A 574 28.97 7.42 -7.10
C VAL A 574 28.51 6.51 -5.97
N GLU A 575 29.39 5.60 -5.54
CA GLU A 575 29.10 4.72 -4.43
C GLU A 575 29.16 5.50 -3.12
N THR A 576 28.13 5.35 -2.29
CA THR A 576 28.12 5.88 -0.94
C THR A 576 27.78 4.74 0.00
N LEU A 577 28.69 4.42 0.88
CA LEU A 577 28.55 3.36 1.86
C LEU A 577 28.15 3.97 3.22
N PRO A 578 27.38 3.24 4.04
CA PRO A 578 27.13 3.64 5.41
C PRO A 578 28.42 3.55 6.26
N VAL A 579 28.34 4.12 7.46
CA VAL A 579 29.41 4.12 8.44
C VAL A 579 29.95 2.70 8.68
N LYS A 580 31.25 2.61 9.03
CA LYS A 580 31.94 1.36 9.38
C LYS A 580 32.28 1.34 10.87
N GLY A 581 32.51 0.11 11.38
CA GLY A 581 32.85 -0.13 12.78
C GLY A 581 31.62 -0.19 13.67
N GLU A 582 31.86 -0.04 14.98
CA GLU A 582 30.83 -0.04 15.99
C GLU A 582 30.32 1.40 16.21
N VAL A 583 29.02 1.61 16.03
CA VAL A 583 28.36 2.91 16.20
C VAL A 583 27.12 2.75 17.02
N VAL A 584 27.06 3.48 18.14
CA VAL A 584 25.92 3.47 19.06
C VAL A 584 25.30 4.86 19.14
N ASN A 585 24.00 4.95 18.89
CA ASN A 585 23.20 6.17 19.01
C ASN A 585 22.00 5.93 19.93
N LYS A 586 21.97 6.61 21.08
CA LYS A 586 20.87 6.55 22.04
C LYS A 586 20.31 7.94 22.27
N PHE A 587 19.00 8.08 22.12
CA PHE A 587 18.33 9.36 22.32
C PHE A 587 16.96 9.16 22.95
N THR A 588 16.35 10.24 23.41
CA THR A 588 15.02 10.22 24.04
C THR A 588 13.99 10.96 23.20
N LYS A 589 12.75 10.48 23.25
CA LYS A 589 11.59 11.11 22.61
C LYS A 589 10.38 11.06 23.55
N ALA A 590 9.76 12.22 23.80
CA ALA A 590 8.50 12.27 24.52
C ALA A 590 7.34 11.76 23.63
N MET A 591 6.50 10.90 24.20
CA MET A 591 5.34 10.28 23.52
C MET A 591 4.14 10.22 24.46
N GLU A 592 2.94 10.27 23.90
CA GLU A 592 1.70 10.05 24.67
C GLU A 592 1.60 8.60 25.19
N ASN A 593 1.95 7.64 24.32
CA ASN A 593 2.09 6.22 24.69
C ASN A 593 3.56 5.80 24.55
N PRO A 594 4.35 5.84 25.62
CA PRO A 594 5.78 5.55 25.56
C PRO A 594 6.08 4.15 25.05
N GLN A 595 6.94 4.07 24.02
CA GLN A 595 7.47 2.81 23.49
C GLN A 595 8.94 3.01 23.11
N ASP A 596 9.83 2.23 23.67
CA ASP A 596 11.24 2.20 23.27
C ASP A 596 11.36 1.49 21.91
N VAL A 597 12.17 2.03 21.03
CA VAL A 597 12.47 1.42 19.74
C VAL A 597 13.96 1.15 19.66
N ALA A 598 14.33 -0.10 19.32
CA ALA A 598 15.71 -0.49 19.08
C ALA A 598 15.86 -1.07 17.66
N VAL A 599 16.96 -0.70 17.01
CA VAL A 599 17.42 -1.29 15.76
C VAL A 599 18.90 -1.62 15.90
N GLU A 600 19.23 -2.87 15.59
CA GLU A 600 20.58 -3.42 15.58
C GLU A 600 20.91 -3.89 14.17
N ILE A 601 22.04 -3.43 13.62
CA ILE A 601 22.48 -3.81 12.27
C ILE A 601 23.87 -4.41 12.36
N TRP A 602 24.02 -5.67 11.98
CA TRP A 602 25.30 -6.34 11.80
C TRP A 602 25.51 -6.67 10.34
N CYS A 603 26.63 -6.24 9.76
CA CYS A 603 26.91 -6.50 8.36
C CYS A 603 28.40 -6.40 8.03
N SER A 604 28.78 -7.10 6.96
CA SER A 604 30.12 -7.04 6.38
C SER A 604 30.06 -7.11 4.86
N GLU A 605 31.21 -6.94 4.20
CA GLU A 605 31.34 -7.11 2.75
C GLU A 605 31.69 -8.56 2.42
N ALA A 606 30.96 -9.15 1.46
CA ALA A 606 31.19 -10.51 0.98
C ALA A 606 31.01 -10.60 -0.54
N PRO A 607 31.52 -11.65 -1.21
CA PRO A 607 31.19 -11.92 -2.60
C PRO A 607 29.68 -12.06 -2.80
N TYR A 608 29.14 -11.43 -3.85
CA TYR A 608 27.75 -11.63 -4.21
C TYR A 608 27.56 -12.99 -4.85
N THR A 609 26.93 -13.91 -4.15
CA THR A 609 26.67 -15.27 -4.59
C THR A 609 25.31 -15.73 -4.08
N LEU A 610 24.66 -16.66 -4.81
CA LEU A 610 23.41 -17.27 -4.36
C LEU A 610 23.56 -17.90 -2.96
N ARG A 611 24.70 -18.56 -2.69
CA ARG A 611 24.95 -19.19 -1.39
C ARG A 611 24.94 -18.20 -0.24
N ASN A 612 25.60 -17.05 -0.39
CA ASN A 612 25.64 -16.04 0.65
C ASN A 612 24.25 -15.39 0.86
N SER A 613 23.48 -15.14 -0.21
CA SER A 613 22.10 -14.64 -0.10
C SER A 613 21.18 -15.64 0.62
N VAL A 614 21.27 -16.91 0.28
CA VAL A 614 20.49 -17.97 0.96
C VAL A 614 20.88 -18.07 2.44
N LEU A 615 22.15 -18.00 2.77
CA LEU A 615 22.63 -18.03 4.16
C LEU A 615 22.17 -16.80 4.95
N ALA A 616 22.18 -15.62 4.34
CA ALA A 616 21.69 -14.40 4.98
C ALA A 616 20.18 -14.49 5.32
N ASP A 617 19.37 -14.94 4.38
CA ASP A 617 17.92 -15.11 4.60
C ASP A 617 17.64 -16.17 5.68
N ILE A 618 18.29 -17.32 5.61
CA ILE A 618 18.11 -18.39 6.61
C ILE A 618 18.57 -17.94 8.00
N ALA A 619 19.75 -17.33 8.11
CA ALA A 619 20.27 -16.86 9.40
C ALA A 619 19.37 -15.81 10.04
N ALA A 620 18.92 -14.81 9.26
CA ALA A 620 18.02 -13.79 9.75
C ALA A 620 16.68 -14.38 10.25
N ARG A 621 16.10 -15.34 9.53
CA ARG A 621 14.84 -15.99 9.92
C ARG A 621 15.00 -16.86 11.18
N VAL A 622 16.11 -17.56 11.35
CA VAL A 622 16.39 -18.32 12.58
C VAL A 622 16.52 -17.36 13.78
N ILE A 623 17.24 -16.25 13.61
CA ILE A 623 17.37 -15.21 14.63
C ILE A 623 16.01 -14.56 14.93
N ASN A 624 15.20 -14.30 13.89
CA ASN A 624 13.84 -13.77 14.05
C ASN A 624 12.97 -14.66 14.94
N MET A 625 13.03 -15.97 14.77
CA MET A 625 12.28 -16.92 15.62
C MET A 625 12.78 -16.88 17.07
N ASP A 626 14.08 -16.72 17.28
CA ASP A 626 14.66 -16.58 18.61
C ASP A 626 14.25 -15.28 19.32
N TYR A 627 14.28 -14.13 18.60
CA TYR A 627 13.84 -12.84 19.14
C TYR A 627 12.36 -12.86 19.51
N ASN A 628 11.49 -13.42 18.67
CA ASN A 628 10.08 -13.58 18.99
C ASN A 628 9.88 -14.42 20.27
N ARG A 629 10.59 -15.54 20.39
CA ARG A 629 10.49 -16.44 21.56
C ARG A 629 10.96 -15.75 22.86
N ASN A 630 12.07 -15.05 22.82
CA ASN A 630 12.69 -14.50 24.02
C ASN A 630 12.15 -13.11 24.38
N ILE A 631 12.02 -12.19 23.42
CA ILE A 631 11.60 -10.81 23.68
C ILE A 631 10.07 -10.69 23.78
N ARG A 632 9.35 -11.35 22.85
CA ARG A 632 7.89 -11.28 22.82
C ARG A 632 7.24 -12.26 23.81
N GLU A 633 7.54 -13.56 23.69
CA GLU A 633 6.79 -14.59 24.42
C GLU A 633 7.24 -14.69 25.88
N LYS A 634 8.54 -14.83 26.16
CA LYS A 634 9.05 -15.01 27.52
C LYS A 634 9.04 -13.72 28.33
N LEU A 635 9.58 -12.64 27.79
CA LEU A 635 9.63 -11.35 28.50
C LEU A 635 8.32 -10.57 28.38
N SER A 636 7.51 -10.82 27.37
CA SER A 636 6.36 -9.96 27.03
C SER A 636 6.77 -8.48 26.94
N ALA A 637 7.96 -8.22 26.40
CA ALA A 637 8.52 -6.87 26.33
C ALA A 637 8.03 -6.13 25.08
N ALA A 638 7.68 -6.87 24.01
CA ALA A 638 7.25 -6.33 22.73
C ALA A 638 6.11 -7.17 22.16
N TYR A 639 5.24 -6.54 21.36
CA TYR A 639 4.28 -7.27 20.54
C TYR A 639 4.97 -7.94 19.34
N TYR A 640 5.99 -7.27 18.81
CA TYR A 640 6.83 -7.77 17.72
C TYR A 640 8.30 -7.48 18.02
N ALA A 641 9.13 -8.51 17.88
CA ALA A 641 10.58 -8.41 17.84
C ALA A 641 11.06 -9.30 16.70
N GLY A 642 11.88 -8.78 15.81
CA GLY A 642 12.20 -9.48 14.58
C GLY A 642 13.61 -9.26 14.08
N ALA A 643 13.99 -10.08 13.10
CA ALA A 643 15.22 -9.91 12.34
C ALA A 643 14.95 -10.15 10.84
N ASP A 644 15.51 -9.28 10.01
CA ASP A 644 15.41 -9.32 8.56
C ASP A 644 16.79 -9.35 7.92
N ALA A 645 16.94 -10.13 6.84
CA ALA A 645 18.18 -10.16 6.07
C ALA A 645 18.44 -8.78 5.42
N MET A 646 19.68 -8.37 5.40
CA MET A 646 20.14 -7.16 4.73
C MET A 646 21.14 -7.52 3.64
N GLU A 647 20.78 -7.14 2.41
CA GLU A 647 21.66 -7.33 1.24
C GLU A 647 21.69 -6.05 0.39
N SER A 648 22.87 -5.66 -0.04
CA SER A 648 23.06 -4.53 -0.94
C SER A 648 24.25 -4.77 -1.85
N VAL A 649 23.99 -5.01 -3.14
CA VAL A 649 25.03 -5.23 -4.13
C VAL A 649 25.75 -3.91 -4.43
N LYS A 650 27.08 -3.92 -4.40
CA LYS A 650 27.93 -2.77 -4.70
C LYS A 650 27.97 -2.48 -6.19
N LEU A 651 28.49 -1.30 -6.55
CA LEU A 651 28.58 -0.87 -7.95
C LEU A 651 29.51 -1.74 -8.80
N ASP A 652 30.41 -2.51 -8.19
CA ASP A 652 31.26 -3.48 -8.89
C ASP A 652 30.49 -4.70 -9.42
N GLY A 653 29.24 -4.90 -8.95
CA GLY A 653 28.37 -6.02 -9.30
C GLY A 653 28.87 -7.39 -8.82
N LYS A 654 29.92 -7.45 -8.01
CA LYS A 654 30.59 -8.68 -7.54
C LYS A 654 30.59 -8.81 -6.02
N THR A 655 30.57 -7.67 -5.34
CA THR A 655 30.60 -7.58 -3.88
C THR A 655 29.25 -7.11 -3.38
N MET A 656 28.79 -7.65 -2.26
CA MET A 656 27.61 -7.15 -1.56
C MET A 656 27.94 -6.84 -0.09
N ARG A 657 27.19 -5.92 0.51
CA ARG A 657 27.03 -5.86 1.96
C ARG A 657 25.95 -6.85 2.34
N VAL A 658 26.27 -7.70 3.28
CA VAL A 658 25.39 -8.78 3.72
C VAL A 658 25.39 -8.88 5.23
N GLY A 659 24.23 -9.15 5.80
CA GLY A 659 24.04 -9.28 7.23
C GLY A 659 22.55 -9.32 7.59
N PHE A 660 22.21 -8.79 8.73
CA PHE A 660 20.82 -8.69 9.16
C PHE A 660 20.57 -7.45 10.03
N THR A 661 19.30 -7.08 10.12
CA THR A 661 18.79 -6.02 11.00
C THR A 661 17.87 -6.65 12.03
N GLY A 662 18.20 -6.51 13.34
CA GLY A 662 17.30 -6.82 14.44
C GLY A 662 16.49 -5.58 14.80
N ASN A 663 15.19 -5.73 15.11
CA ASN A 663 14.35 -4.61 15.52
C ASN A 663 13.27 -5.03 16.53
N ALA A 664 12.93 -4.12 17.44
CA ALA A 664 11.78 -4.27 18.32
C ALA A 664 11.21 -2.92 18.75
N MET A 665 9.90 -2.92 19.00
CA MET A 665 9.18 -1.83 19.65
C MET A 665 8.70 -2.36 21.01
N MET A 666 9.22 -1.80 22.11
CA MET A 666 9.18 -2.41 23.44
C MET A 666 8.51 -1.52 24.46
N ASN A 667 7.93 -2.14 25.48
CA ASN A 667 7.54 -1.45 26.71
C ASN A 667 8.81 -0.87 27.39
N PRO A 668 8.85 0.45 27.70
CA PRO A 668 10.02 1.08 28.33
C PRO A 668 10.46 0.42 29.64
N ASP A 669 9.53 -0.09 30.45
CA ASP A 669 9.83 -0.77 31.72
C ASP A 669 10.59 -2.10 31.52
N LYS A 670 10.50 -2.68 30.32
CA LYS A 670 11.10 -3.99 29.97
C LYS A 670 12.22 -3.89 28.93
N SER A 671 12.40 -2.73 28.31
CA SER A 671 13.38 -2.56 27.22
C SER A 671 14.80 -2.83 27.70
N LYS A 672 15.14 -2.43 28.91
CA LYS A 672 16.43 -2.66 29.54
C LYS A 672 16.79 -4.16 29.65
N ASP A 673 15.78 -5.00 29.89
CA ASP A 673 15.95 -6.46 29.99
C ASP A 673 15.87 -7.12 28.61
N ALA A 674 15.17 -6.50 27.65
CA ALA A 674 14.94 -7.02 26.30
C ALA A 674 16.12 -6.77 25.35
N ILE A 675 16.72 -5.59 25.38
CA ILE A 675 17.83 -5.21 24.46
C ILE A 675 18.99 -6.23 24.53
N PRO A 676 19.44 -6.76 25.68
CA PRO A 676 20.49 -7.77 25.71
C PRO A 676 20.19 -9.04 24.93
N TYR A 677 18.91 -9.35 24.64
CA TYR A 677 18.56 -10.54 23.84
C TYR A 677 18.89 -10.41 22.37
N PHE A 678 19.05 -9.19 21.83
CA PHE A 678 19.57 -9.02 20.48
C PHE A 678 20.99 -9.60 20.35
N TYR A 679 21.81 -9.37 21.36
CA TYR A 679 23.19 -9.86 21.41
C TYR A 679 23.26 -11.35 21.76
N SER A 680 22.50 -11.80 22.75
CA SER A 680 22.49 -13.22 23.15
C SER A 680 21.89 -14.10 22.03
N GLY A 681 20.83 -13.68 21.37
CA GLY A 681 20.22 -14.42 20.24
C GLY A 681 21.19 -14.55 19.06
N LEU A 682 21.94 -13.48 18.74
CA LEU A 682 23.02 -13.56 17.74
C LEU A 682 24.12 -14.53 18.18
N LYS A 683 24.55 -14.46 19.44
CA LYS A 683 25.56 -15.34 20.00
C LYS A 683 25.10 -16.80 19.97
N ASP A 684 23.87 -17.08 20.37
CA ASP A 684 23.29 -18.42 20.36
C ASP A 684 23.21 -18.97 18.93
N ALA A 685 22.79 -18.14 17.95
CA ALA A 685 22.79 -18.53 16.54
C ALA A 685 24.18 -18.77 15.97
N MET A 686 25.23 -18.09 16.49
CA MET A 686 26.61 -18.34 16.11
C MET A 686 27.19 -19.59 16.76
N GLU A 687 26.86 -19.88 18.02
CA GLU A 687 27.41 -21.02 18.74
C GLU A 687 26.67 -22.31 18.45
N GLN A 688 25.35 -22.28 18.55
CA GLN A 688 24.49 -23.47 18.34
C GLN A 688 23.13 -23.04 17.79
N PRO A 689 22.98 -22.84 16.45
CA PRO A 689 21.70 -22.53 15.85
C PRO A 689 20.63 -23.55 16.21
N ASN A 690 19.41 -23.07 16.47
CA ASN A 690 18.29 -23.96 16.81
C ASN A 690 17.91 -24.82 15.60
N LEU A 691 18.01 -26.16 15.74
CA LEU A 691 17.79 -27.10 14.65
C LEU A 691 16.34 -27.15 14.18
N ASP A 692 15.37 -27.05 15.12
CA ASP A 692 13.94 -27.05 14.79
C ASP A 692 13.55 -25.79 14.02
N ASP A 693 14.07 -24.64 14.42
CA ASP A 693 13.85 -23.36 13.73
C ASP A 693 14.48 -23.38 12.34
N LEU A 694 15.72 -23.88 12.23
CA LEU A 694 16.39 -24.04 10.93
C LEU A 694 15.59 -24.95 10.00
N GLN A 695 15.07 -26.08 10.49
CA GLN A 695 14.27 -27.00 9.69
C GLN A 695 12.98 -26.34 9.20
N LYS A 696 12.25 -25.65 10.08
CA LYS A 696 11.03 -24.90 9.73
C LYS A 696 11.29 -23.81 8.68
N VAL A 697 12.37 -23.05 8.86
CA VAL A 697 12.77 -22.00 7.90
C VAL A 697 13.04 -22.60 6.52
N LYS A 698 13.80 -23.71 6.45
CA LYS A 698 14.07 -24.40 5.17
C LYS A 698 12.78 -24.88 4.50
N GLU A 699 11.85 -25.47 5.25
CA GLU A 699 10.56 -25.93 4.71
C GLU A 699 9.73 -24.78 4.15
N ILE A 700 9.68 -23.64 4.86
CA ILE A 700 8.99 -22.43 4.39
C ILE A 700 9.61 -21.93 3.09
N LEU A 701 10.94 -21.80 3.03
CA LEU A 701 11.64 -21.32 1.84
C LEU A 701 11.47 -22.25 0.62
N LEU A 702 11.50 -23.55 0.83
CA LEU A 702 11.28 -24.52 -0.24
C LEU A 702 9.86 -24.46 -0.80
N LYS A 703 8.85 -24.36 0.07
CA LYS A 703 7.45 -24.15 -0.35
C LYS A 703 7.26 -22.82 -1.07
N GLN A 704 7.86 -21.75 -0.53
CA GLN A 704 7.78 -20.43 -1.13
C GLN A 704 8.41 -20.39 -2.53
N ALA A 705 9.50 -21.12 -2.74
CA ALA A 705 10.13 -21.23 -4.06
C ALA A 705 9.17 -21.84 -5.12
N ASP A 706 8.35 -22.83 -4.74
CA ASP A 706 7.33 -23.43 -5.64
C ASP A 706 6.20 -22.47 -5.98
N VAL A 707 5.86 -21.57 -5.06
CA VAL A 707 4.86 -20.52 -5.29
C VAL A 707 5.44 -19.39 -6.14
N ASN A 708 6.65 -18.95 -5.83
CA ASN A 708 7.29 -17.81 -6.50
C ASN A 708 7.53 -18.06 -7.99
N CYS A 709 7.93 -19.25 -8.39
CA CYS A 709 8.19 -19.57 -9.80
C CYS A 709 6.93 -19.54 -10.70
N LYS A 710 5.74 -19.42 -10.11
CA LYS A 710 4.45 -19.20 -10.80
C LYS A 710 4.03 -17.74 -10.82
N GLN A 711 4.93 -16.80 -10.58
CA GLN A 711 4.65 -15.35 -10.57
C GLN A 711 5.49 -14.62 -11.60
N ASN A 712 4.87 -13.71 -12.36
CA ASN A 712 5.56 -12.93 -13.39
C ASN A 712 6.67 -12.04 -12.81
N GLY A 713 6.41 -11.39 -11.67
CA GLY A 713 7.38 -10.53 -10.99
C GLY A 713 8.63 -11.27 -10.52
N TYR A 714 8.49 -12.53 -10.10
CA TYR A 714 9.64 -13.37 -9.73
C TYR A 714 10.59 -13.55 -10.91
N TRP A 715 10.07 -13.90 -12.09
CA TRP A 715 10.90 -14.09 -13.29
C TRP A 715 11.51 -12.79 -13.77
N MET A 716 10.81 -11.68 -13.64
CA MET A 716 11.38 -10.36 -13.94
C MET A 716 12.60 -10.07 -13.06
N GLY A 717 12.52 -10.38 -11.76
CA GLY A 717 13.63 -10.27 -10.81
C GLY A 717 14.79 -11.17 -11.17
N VAL A 718 14.55 -12.49 -11.35
CA VAL A 718 15.58 -13.48 -11.71
C VAL A 718 16.33 -13.08 -12.98
N ILE A 719 15.61 -12.69 -14.04
CA ILE A 719 16.24 -12.32 -15.31
C ILE A 719 17.00 -11.01 -15.16
N SER A 720 16.46 -10.04 -14.41
CA SER A 720 17.14 -8.78 -14.12
C SER A 720 18.46 -9.00 -13.39
N GLU A 721 18.48 -9.79 -12.32
CA GLU A 721 19.67 -10.13 -11.54
C GLU A 721 20.73 -10.82 -12.42
N TYR A 722 20.28 -11.78 -13.25
CA TYR A 722 21.16 -12.47 -14.17
C TYR A 722 21.80 -11.54 -15.21
N LEU A 723 21.01 -10.61 -15.78
CA LEU A 723 21.52 -9.66 -16.77
C LEU A 723 22.42 -8.58 -16.17
N LEU A 724 22.19 -8.22 -14.92
CA LEU A 724 22.94 -7.16 -14.22
C LEU A 724 24.24 -7.68 -13.62
N TYR A 725 24.20 -8.85 -13.01
CA TYR A 725 25.27 -9.36 -12.16
C TYR A 725 25.83 -10.71 -12.60
N GLY A 726 25.16 -11.41 -13.54
CA GLY A 726 25.53 -12.75 -13.98
C GLY A 726 25.19 -13.84 -12.96
N ILE A 727 24.35 -13.55 -11.95
CA ILE A 727 23.99 -14.48 -10.89
C ILE A 727 22.68 -15.19 -11.22
N ASP A 728 22.72 -16.52 -11.23
CA ASP A 728 21.53 -17.36 -11.31
C ASP A 728 20.95 -17.59 -9.91
N THR A 729 19.91 -16.87 -9.59
CA THR A 729 19.21 -16.96 -8.31
C THR A 729 18.09 -18.00 -8.28
N HIS A 730 17.86 -18.72 -9.38
CA HIS A 730 16.76 -19.67 -9.52
C HIS A 730 17.19 -21.14 -9.54
N THR A 731 18.04 -21.51 -10.49
CA THR A 731 18.27 -22.94 -10.85
C THR A 731 18.72 -23.79 -9.66
N ASN A 732 19.62 -23.29 -8.84
CA ASN A 732 20.16 -24.01 -7.70
C ASN A 732 19.57 -23.58 -6.36
N TYR A 733 18.57 -22.68 -6.33
CA TYR A 733 18.04 -22.12 -5.08
C TYR A 733 17.60 -23.20 -4.08
N LYS A 734 16.74 -24.13 -4.49
CA LYS A 734 16.27 -25.22 -3.61
C LYS A 734 17.40 -26.12 -3.11
N LYS A 735 18.39 -26.40 -3.96
CA LYS A 735 19.57 -27.19 -3.58
C LYS A 735 20.40 -26.45 -2.54
N GLU A 736 20.62 -25.14 -2.73
CA GLU A 736 21.34 -24.30 -1.76
C GLU A 736 20.60 -24.26 -0.42
N VAL A 737 19.29 -23.99 -0.39
CA VAL A 737 18.48 -24.01 0.83
C VAL A 737 18.55 -25.37 1.52
N SER A 738 18.38 -26.47 0.78
CA SER A 738 18.41 -27.82 1.35
C SER A 738 19.76 -28.18 1.97
N SER A 739 20.86 -27.67 1.40
CA SER A 739 22.22 -27.95 1.83
C SER A 739 22.69 -27.20 3.07
N VAL A 740 21.89 -26.21 3.55
CA VAL A 740 22.27 -25.45 4.74
C VAL A 740 22.05 -26.28 6.00
N ASP A 741 23.09 -26.44 6.78
CA ASP A 741 23.10 -27.04 8.12
C ASP A 741 23.42 -25.99 9.21
N ALA A 742 23.36 -26.38 10.46
CA ALA A 742 23.65 -25.47 11.58
C ALA A 742 25.09 -24.93 11.54
N LYS A 743 26.03 -25.75 11.08
CA LYS A 743 27.43 -25.32 10.95
C LYS A 743 27.57 -24.23 9.89
N ALA A 744 26.88 -24.36 8.77
CA ALA A 744 26.91 -23.35 7.71
C ALA A 744 26.33 -22.01 8.17
N VAL A 745 25.26 -22.02 8.97
CA VAL A 745 24.69 -20.79 9.59
C VAL A 745 25.71 -20.17 10.56
N SER A 746 26.26 -20.97 11.47
CA SER A 746 27.26 -20.53 12.44
C SER A 746 28.49 -19.94 11.76
N ASP A 747 29.06 -20.67 10.78
CA ASP A 747 30.25 -20.21 10.03
C ASP A 747 29.96 -18.92 9.24
N PHE A 748 28.78 -18.79 8.64
CA PHE A 748 28.37 -17.59 7.93
C PHE A 748 28.28 -16.37 8.86
N LEU A 749 27.63 -16.52 9.99
CA LEU A 749 27.53 -15.43 10.97
C LEU A 749 28.91 -15.02 11.49
N LYS A 750 29.77 -15.98 11.89
CA LYS A 750 31.10 -15.70 12.44
C LYS A 750 32.06 -15.14 11.40
N ASN A 751 32.13 -15.77 10.22
CA ASN A 751 33.24 -15.55 9.27
C ASN A 751 32.84 -14.61 8.13
N VAL A 752 31.55 -14.30 7.96
CA VAL A 752 31.04 -13.40 6.95
C VAL A 752 30.39 -12.16 7.58
N VAL A 753 29.33 -12.33 8.38
CA VAL A 753 28.58 -11.18 8.94
C VAL A 753 29.42 -10.38 9.93
N MET A 754 30.10 -11.07 10.87
CA MET A 754 30.89 -10.44 11.94
C MET A 754 32.34 -10.12 11.54
N LYS A 755 32.72 -10.46 10.32
CA LYS A 755 34.13 -10.37 9.83
C LYS A 755 34.75 -8.98 9.99
N ASP A 756 34.00 -7.96 9.63
CA ASP A 756 34.51 -6.57 9.60
C ASP A 756 34.19 -5.80 10.89
N GLY A 757 33.48 -6.40 11.84
CA GLY A 757 33.08 -5.79 13.11
C GLY A 757 32.15 -4.57 12.93
N ASN A 758 31.41 -4.50 11.81
CA ASN A 758 30.46 -3.41 11.60
C ASN A 758 29.17 -3.72 12.35
N HIS A 759 28.85 -2.86 13.30
CA HIS A 759 27.64 -2.91 14.11
C HIS A 759 27.09 -1.51 14.32
N VAL A 760 25.81 -1.32 14.07
CA VAL A 760 25.11 -0.06 14.33
C VAL A 760 23.92 -0.33 15.25
N GLU A 761 23.96 0.25 16.44
CA GLU A 761 22.88 0.24 17.42
C GLU A 761 22.19 1.62 17.43
N VAL A 762 20.89 1.67 17.23
CA VAL A 762 20.10 2.89 17.41
C VAL A 762 18.95 2.60 18.35
N ILE A 763 18.91 3.30 19.47
CA ILE A 763 17.86 3.14 20.48
C ILE A 763 17.20 4.48 20.75
N MET A 764 15.89 4.53 20.60
CA MET A 764 15.06 5.63 21.03
C MET A 764 14.35 5.24 22.33
N HIS A 765 14.72 5.89 23.43
CA HIS A 765 14.02 5.75 24.70
C HIS A 765 12.83 6.67 24.77
N ALA A 766 11.68 6.13 25.09
CA ALA A 766 10.46 6.90 25.23
C ALA A 766 10.34 7.49 26.63
N THR A 767 9.90 8.74 26.72
CA THR A 767 9.45 9.37 27.96
C THR A 767 8.00 9.77 27.83
N LYS A 768 7.27 9.83 28.94
CA LYS A 768 5.88 10.28 28.90
C LYS A 768 5.81 11.77 28.57
N ALA A 769 4.88 12.15 27.70
CA ALA A 769 4.66 13.55 27.38
C ALA A 769 4.32 14.36 28.67
N GLY A 770 5.08 15.42 28.92
CA GLY A 770 4.97 16.23 30.17
C GLY A 770 5.99 15.89 31.28
N GLU A 771 6.75 14.79 31.17
CA GLU A 771 7.80 14.41 32.12
C GLU A 771 9.23 14.72 31.62
N ALA A 772 9.37 15.29 30.43
CA ALA A 772 10.67 15.74 29.92
C ALA A 772 11.17 16.93 30.76
N LYS A 773 12.22 16.69 31.54
CA LYS A 773 12.98 17.74 32.25
C LYS A 773 14.00 18.39 31.31
#